data_82bd2b332f4f6c82610ef094c8832e14
#
_entry.id   82bd2b332f4f6c82610ef094c8832e14
#
_cell.length_a   1.000
_cell.length_b   1.000
_cell.length_c   1.000
_cell.angle_alpha   90.00
_cell.angle_beta   90.00
_cell.angle_gamma   90.00
#
_symmetry.space_group_name_H-M   'P 1'
#
loop_
_entity.id
_entity.type
_entity.pdbx_description
1 polymer ?
#
loop_
_entity_poly.entity_id
_entity_poly.type
_entity_poly.pdbx_seq_one_letter_code
_entity_poly.pdbx_strand_id
1 'polypeptide(L)'
;MAQARMPNLYALEEKQNMEKKRTLKRQLSLLQVIMLGTAGTLGSGVFVLTGHAAAVAGPAAIWAVLIAGILSFSIALNYCELATTYPETGGAMTYVREAWGKGLLAFLVGSMDCISSTFYTALSAVGFAYSVSVFFPSVAANPLYIGLIAIAAILLFVILNILGVTKVGNIQVVMGGSLLLAFAIYLVAGFTMPNGFSPQILLPEGRWFPNDNIGANIGIILKSIALIYAMYVGFEVIADDAEEVKNPTKNIPMAILISLFLVLIVYTLVVTVAMGTSRDIAGSETAISDTIRIFLGTPGATMIGIAGIVGSLTSVNSSMLSATREGFTLSRDGAWPAFLSRLNHARVPHYAILLIGAVSMLVALIGQVDFLSYITSGGYLFVLFLSNLSMVTLRKKYPFIHRPFQVPFFPLTPIIASLICLIVLRYSELKALVFMAVILAIFSAYYYIRMGIESWQAEHKRSLNPGRYRLLIPIHQQYGFENVIRIGARIANTQSDVNMCLLQVLDRSVVEDESVRTRIEESRQYMLEKFVKYAVERNVPMYSKTISDETAADGIINEVKADNNVRLMLFKWPERAEAQAHFTEVLEALIHSGVANIGVLIDRGIDKLENILVPVGGGYHCKLAIQMADSLSKADNGSVDLVRVVDEGMDEELYEDQMSFLQEVAITQLNNIPGNMNLQILRGADPASAIVKEAQDFDYDLIIIGSYDGETHANAPFGELVEKVRKGTSTSILVLRQHESPAASWLRRQFKSNK
;
A
#
# COMPACT_ATOMS: atom_id res chain seq x y z
N MET A 1 -36.98 35.80 -5.08
CA MET A 1 -36.86 35.18 -3.75
C MET A 1 -36.64 33.68 -3.94
N ALA A 2 -35.41 33.24 -3.98
CA ALA A 2 -35.02 31.83 -4.01
C ALA A 2 -34.30 31.55 -2.70
N GLN A 3 -34.91 30.74 -1.84
CA GLN A 3 -34.32 30.27 -0.59
C GLN A 3 -33.10 29.40 -0.95
N ALA A 4 -31.90 29.91 -0.69
CA ALA A 4 -30.69 29.11 -0.65
C ALA A 4 -30.89 28.04 0.45
N ARG A 5 -30.98 26.77 0.04
CA ARG A 5 -30.91 25.63 0.96
C ARG A 5 -29.52 25.65 1.61
N MET A 6 -29.47 25.99 2.88
CA MET A 6 -28.30 25.77 3.72
C MET A 6 -27.88 24.28 3.59
N PRO A 7 -26.60 23.98 3.44
CA PRO A 7 -26.15 22.60 3.48
C PRO A 7 -26.54 22.01 4.84
N ASN A 8 -27.12 20.83 4.76
CA ASN A 8 -27.70 20.11 5.87
C ASN A 8 -26.62 19.85 6.95
N LEU A 9 -26.60 20.69 8.01
CA LEU A 9 -25.72 20.50 9.18
C LEU A 9 -25.81 19.06 9.74
N TYR A 10 -27.01 18.45 9.63
CA TYR A 10 -27.25 17.06 9.98
C TYR A 10 -26.41 16.09 9.12
N ALA A 11 -26.17 16.36 7.83
CA ALA A 11 -25.37 15.52 6.98
C ALA A 11 -23.86 15.65 7.30
N LEU A 12 -23.41 16.82 7.77
CA LEU A 12 -22.05 17.04 8.24
C LEU A 12 -21.82 16.38 9.62
N GLU A 13 -22.78 16.50 10.54
CA GLU A 13 -22.73 15.79 11.82
C GLU A 13 -22.84 14.28 11.65
N GLU A 14 -23.65 13.80 10.70
CA GLU A 14 -23.77 12.38 10.39
C GLU A 14 -22.48 11.83 9.75
N LYS A 15 -21.80 12.63 8.91
CA LYS A 15 -20.51 12.30 8.32
C LYS A 15 -19.38 12.32 9.36
N GLN A 16 -19.32 13.32 10.23
CA GLN A 16 -18.39 13.35 11.37
C GLN A 16 -18.66 12.23 12.39
N ASN A 17 -19.91 11.89 12.64
CA ASN A 17 -20.29 10.75 13.47
C ASN A 17 -19.99 9.41 12.79
N MET A 18 -20.04 9.32 11.45
CA MET A 18 -19.59 8.14 10.71
C MET A 18 -18.07 8.01 10.69
N GLU A 19 -17.30 9.08 10.60
CA GLU A 19 -15.85 9.07 10.72
C GLU A 19 -15.39 8.72 12.15
N LYS A 20 -15.97 9.33 13.18
CA LYS A 20 -15.78 8.91 14.59
C LYS A 20 -16.18 7.45 14.86
N LYS A 21 -17.12 6.91 14.09
CA LYS A 21 -17.52 5.48 14.15
C LYS A 21 -16.52 4.55 13.46
N ARG A 22 -15.54 5.04 12.69
CA ARG A 22 -14.56 4.25 11.94
C ARG A 22 -13.18 4.18 12.60
N THR A 23 -12.90 4.97 13.63
CA THR A 23 -11.64 4.89 14.38
C THR A 23 -11.75 3.93 15.56
N LEU A 24 -10.68 3.13 15.76
CA LEU A 24 -10.58 2.21 16.89
C LEU A 24 -10.28 3.00 18.19
N LYS A 25 -10.75 2.48 19.32
CA LYS A 25 -10.58 3.19 20.61
C LYS A 25 -9.27 2.79 21.28
N ARG A 26 -8.40 3.74 21.64
CA ARG A 26 -7.16 3.52 22.37
C ARG A 26 -7.42 2.99 23.77
N GLN A 27 -7.23 1.69 23.98
CA GLN A 27 -7.58 1.00 25.24
C GLN A 27 -6.41 0.21 25.83
N LEU A 28 -5.45 -0.27 25.01
CA LEU A 28 -4.39 -1.16 25.44
C LEU A 28 -3.31 -0.42 26.23
N SER A 29 -3.03 -0.88 27.45
CA SER A 29 -1.93 -0.40 28.29
C SER A 29 -0.59 -1.04 27.87
N LEU A 30 0.54 -0.48 28.31
CA LEU A 30 1.88 -1.01 28.00
C LEU A 30 2.03 -2.50 28.36
N LEU A 31 1.57 -2.92 29.55
CA LEU A 31 1.67 -4.33 29.96
C LEU A 31 0.84 -5.25 29.07
N GLN A 32 -0.36 -4.82 28.69
CA GLN A 32 -1.21 -5.59 27.78
C GLN A 32 -0.57 -5.74 26.40
N VAL A 33 0.06 -4.68 25.88
CA VAL A 33 0.75 -4.69 24.59
C VAL A 33 2.01 -5.56 24.64
N ILE A 34 2.82 -5.48 25.73
CA ILE A 34 3.96 -6.40 25.93
C ILE A 34 3.50 -7.86 25.96
N MET A 35 2.42 -8.15 26.69
CA MET A 35 1.91 -9.51 26.77
C MET A 35 1.24 -9.97 25.48
N LEU A 36 0.65 -9.06 24.71
CA LEU A 36 0.12 -9.35 23.38
C LEU A 36 1.25 -9.81 22.44
N GLY A 37 2.33 -9.05 22.35
CA GLY A 37 3.50 -9.42 21.56
C GLY A 37 4.21 -10.66 22.10
N THR A 38 4.45 -10.74 23.41
CA THR A 38 5.14 -11.88 24.04
C THR A 38 4.34 -13.18 23.91
N ALA A 39 3.05 -13.18 24.26
CA ALA A 39 2.23 -14.38 24.22
C ALA A 39 1.84 -14.76 22.78
N GLY A 40 1.72 -13.77 21.88
CA GLY A 40 1.51 -14.02 20.45
C GLY A 40 2.70 -14.75 19.82
N THR A 41 3.92 -14.36 20.19
CA THR A 41 5.16 -14.96 19.70
C THR A 41 5.50 -16.27 20.44
N LEU A 42 5.40 -16.31 21.79
CA LEU A 42 5.64 -17.53 22.61
C LEU A 42 4.58 -18.63 22.41
N GLY A 43 3.90 -18.64 21.29
CA GLY A 43 2.82 -19.56 20.99
C GLY A 43 3.25 -20.93 20.54
N SER A 44 2.52 -21.48 19.55
CA SER A 44 2.73 -22.84 19.03
C SER A 44 4.13 -23.08 18.46
N GLY A 45 4.77 -22.03 17.94
CA GLY A 45 6.03 -22.17 17.20
C GLY A 45 7.11 -22.91 17.99
N VAL A 46 7.40 -22.53 19.24
CA VAL A 46 8.44 -23.17 20.03
C VAL A 46 8.09 -24.62 20.38
N PHE A 47 6.82 -24.93 20.64
CA PHE A 47 6.40 -26.29 21.00
C PHE A 47 6.54 -27.27 19.82
N VAL A 48 6.24 -26.82 18.62
CA VAL A 48 6.20 -27.69 17.43
C VAL A 48 7.51 -27.61 16.62
N LEU A 49 8.08 -26.43 16.43
CA LEU A 49 9.22 -26.27 15.51
C LEU A 49 10.58 -26.59 16.16
N THR A 50 10.67 -26.75 17.48
CA THR A 50 11.93 -27.12 18.14
C THR A 50 12.46 -28.47 17.65
N GLY A 51 11.61 -29.49 17.54
CA GLY A 51 12.02 -30.80 17.02
C GLY A 51 12.39 -30.75 15.53
N HIS A 52 11.67 -29.99 14.74
CA HIS A 52 11.99 -29.79 13.30
C HIS A 52 13.31 -29.03 13.11
N ALA A 53 13.58 -28.02 13.93
CA ALA A 53 14.90 -27.34 13.96
C ALA A 53 16.04 -28.30 14.30
N ALA A 54 15.78 -29.18 15.30
CA ALA A 54 16.73 -30.23 15.69
C ALA A 54 16.99 -31.22 14.55
N ALA A 55 15.96 -31.59 13.77
CA ALA A 55 16.11 -32.48 12.62
C ALA A 55 16.96 -31.86 11.51
N VAL A 56 16.83 -30.53 11.26
CA VAL A 56 17.56 -29.84 10.19
C VAL A 56 18.99 -29.53 10.58
N ALA A 57 19.24 -29.04 11.81
CA ALA A 57 20.51 -28.45 12.20
C ALA A 57 21.24 -29.18 13.36
N GLY A 58 20.60 -30.20 13.97
CA GLY A 58 21.16 -30.84 15.13
C GLY A 58 21.49 -29.83 16.25
N PRO A 59 22.64 -29.94 16.94
CA PRO A 59 23.06 -28.98 17.98
C PRO A 59 23.10 -27.52 17.50
N ALA A 60 23.38 -27.30 16.22
CA ALA A 60 23.42 -25.96 15.61
C ALA A 60 22.05 -25.28 15.53
N ALA A 61 20.94 -25.98 15.84
CA ALA A 61 19.63 -25.36 15.99
C ALA A 61 19.60 -24.22 17.01
N ILE A 62 20.41 -24.32 18.08
CA ILE A 62 20.56 -23.24 19.08
C ILE A 62 21.07 -21.96 18.41
N TRP A 63 22.09 -22.07 17.56
CA TRP A 63 22.62 -20.94 16.81
C TRP A 63 21.61 -20.40 15.81
N ALA A 64 20.83 -21.28 15.14
CA ALA A 64 19.78 -20.85 14.24
C ALA A 64 18.70 -20.02 14.97
N VAL A 65 18.26 -20.46 16.15
CA VAL A 65 17.28 -19.73 16.97
C VAL A 65 17.86 -18.39 17.44
N LEU A 66 19.08 -18.37 17.97
CA LEU A 66 19.75 -17.15 18.42
C LEU A 66 19.90 -16.13 17.28
N ILE A 67 20.38 -16.57 16.13
CA ILE A 67 20.59 -15.70 14.96
C ILE A 67 19.25 -15.19 14.41
N ALA A 68 18.22 -16.04 14.33
CA ALA A 68 16.87 -15.64 13.92
C ALA A 68 16.30 -14.55 14.85
N GLY A 69 16.53 -14.67 16.18
CA GLY A 69 16.10 -13.65 17.12
C GLY A 69 16.87 -12.33 17.01
N ILE A 70 18.19 -12.38 16.77
CA ILE A 70 19.00 -11.18 16.50
C ILE A 70 18.53 -10.49 15.23
N LEU A 71 18.24 -11.26 14.17
CA LEU A 71 17.67 -10.75 12.94
C LEU A 71 16.31 -10.08 13.19
N SER A 72 15.42 -10.76 13.90
CA SER A 72 14.11 -10.22 14.29
C SER A 72 14.25 -8.93 15.11
N PHE A 73 15.25 -8.84 15.97
CA PHE A 73 15.53 -7.62 16.75
C PHE A 73 15.94 -6.45 15.84
N SER A 74 16.78 -6.70 14.83
CA SER A 74 17.16 -5.68 13.84
C SER A 74 15.96 -5.17 13.03
N ILE A 75 15.04 -6.07 12.66
CA ILE A 75 13.80 -5.74 11.96
C ILE A 75 12.86 -4.98 12.89
N ALA A 76 12.74 -5.41 14.14
CA ALA A 76 11.89 -4.78 15.14
C ALA A 76 12.28 -3.32 15.42
N LEU A 77 13.57 -2.99 15.41
CA LEU A 77 14.02 -1.60 15.48
C LEU A 77 13.44 -0.74 14.35
N ASN A 78 13.43 -1.27 13.13
CA ASN A 78 12.83 -0.57 11.98
C ASN A 78 11.32 -0.41 12.14
N TYR A 79 10.63 -1.44 12.64
CA TYR A 79 9.20 -1.38 12.94
C TYR A 79 8.87 -0.38 14.05
N CYS A 80 9.74 -0.22 15.07
CA CYS A 80 9.56 0.79 16.12
C CYS A 80 9.53 2.22 15.53
N GLU A 81 10.41 2.53 14.56
CA GLU A 81 10.38 3.83 13.90
C GLU A 81 9.16 4.00 13.01
N LEU A 82 8.86 2.99 12.17
CA LEU A 82 7.73 3.04 11.25
C LEU A 82 6.39 3.14 12.00
N ALA A 83 6.15 2.30 13.00
CA ALA A 83 4.90 2.27 13.76
C ALA A 83 4.68 3.51 14.63
N THR A 84 5.77 4.17 15.08
CA THR A 84 5.64 5.44 15.84
C THR A 84 5.48 6.65 14.97
N THR A 85 6.00 6.60 13.72
CA THR A 85 5.86 7.67 12.73
C THR A 85 4.50 7.60 12.04
N TYR A 86 4.01 6.38 11.76
CA TYR A 86 2.74 6.09 11.10
C TYR A 86 1.90 5.14 11.96
N PRO A 87 1.27 5.64 13.06
CA PRO A 87 0.54 4.79 14.02
C PRO A 87 -0.87 4.45 13.52
N GLU A 88 -0.96 3.84 12.33
CA GLU A 88 -2.19 3.40 11.70
C GLU A 88 -2.29 1.87 11.71
N THR A 89 -3.53 1.35 11.72
CA THR A 89 -3.79 -0.09 11.53
C THR A 89 -3.44 -0.51 10.11
N GLY A 90 -2.76 -1.65 9.97
CA GLY A 90 -2.33 -2.20 8.68
C GLY A 90 -0.82 -2.30 8.50
N GLY A 91 -0.05 -1.98 9.54
CA GLY A 91 1.38 -2.32 9.68
C GLY A 91 2.20 -2.14 8.40
N ALA A 92 2.78 -3.24 7.93
CA ALA A 92 3.68 -3.27 6.77
C ALA A 92 3.07 -2.66 5.50
N MET A 93 1.79 -2.92 5.21
CA MET A 93 1.09 -2.35 4.06
C MET A 93 1.07 -0.82 4.12
N THR A 94 0.81 -0.24 5.28
CA THR A 94 0.81 1.22 5.48
C THR A 94 2.18 1.81 5.16
N TYR A 95 3.26 1.21 5.66
CA TYR A 95 4.62 1.71 5.42
C TYR A 95 5.01 1.68 3.94
N VAL A 96 4.67 0.59 3.25
CA VAL A 96 4.93 0.44 1.81
C VAL A 96 4.07 1.40 0.99
N ARG A 97 2.81 1.61 1.38
CA ARG A 97 1.90 2.59 0.78
C ARG A 97 2.44 4.02 0.89
N GLU A 98 2.90 4.42 2.06
CA GLU A 98 3.47 5.75 2.30
C GLU A 98 4.78 5.97 1.51
N ALA A 99 5.59 4.91 1.36
CA ALA A 99 6.85 4.98 0.63
C ALA A 99 6.63 5.12 -0.89
N TRP A 100 5.80 4.26 -1.49
CA TRP A 100 5.68 4.11 -2.94
C TRP A 100 4.26 4.33 -3.50
N GLY A 101 3.31 4.74 -2.66
CA GLY A 101 1.93 5.02 -3.06
C GLY A 101 1.02 3.79 -3.06
N LYS A 102 -0.27 4.04 -3.33
CA LYS A 102 -1.34 3.01 -3.41
C LYS A 102 -1.22 2.20 -4.72
N GLY A 103 -0.15 1.42 -4.86
CA GLY A 103 0.15 0.64 -6.06
C GLY A 103 0.19 -0.87 -5.81
N LEU A 104 0.64 -1.60 -6.84
CA LEU A 104 0.79 -3.05 -6.79
C LEU A 104 1.64 -3.53 -5.60
N LEU A 105 2.75 -2.82 -5.27
CA LEU A 105 3.64 -3.24 -4.18
C LEU A 105 2.94 -3.21 -2.83
N ALA A 106 2.22 -2.13 -2.50
CA ALA A 106 1.46 -2.04 -1.25
C ALA A 106 0.36 -3.11 -1.18
N PHE A 107 -0.32 -3.34 -2.30
CA PHE A 107 -1.32 -4.40 -2.43
C PHE A 107 -0.72 -5.79 -2.19
N LEU A 108 0.43 -6.12 -2.80
CA LEU A 108 1.09 -7.41 -2.66
C LEU A 108 1.61 -7.62 -1.23
N VAL A 109 2.19 -6.59 -0.61
CA VAL A 109 2.67 -6.67 0.78
C VAL A 109 1.51 -6.93 1.73
N GLY A 110 0.44 -6.14 1.69
CA GLY A 110 -0.71 -6.37 2.58
C GLY A 110 -1.40 -7.71 2.33
N SER A 111 -1.55 -8.12 1.06
CA SER A 111 -2.15 -9.42 0.73
C SER A 111 -1.27 -10.59 1.19
N MET A 112 0.06 -10.47 1.06
CA MET A 112 0.99 -11.51 1.50
C MET A 112 1.08 -11.58 3.02
N ASP A 113 1.01 -10.45 3.72
CA ASP A 113 0.93 -10.36 5.18
C ASP A 113 -0.31 -11.08 5.70
N CYS A 114 -1.47 -10.76 5.15
CA CYS A 114 -2.74 -11.41 5.45
C CYS A 114 -2.70 -12.95 5.23
N ILE A 115 -2.07 -13.41 4.13
CA ILE A 115 -1.90 -14.85 3.86
C ILE A 115 -0.95 -15.47 4.87
N SER A 116 0.18 -14.82 5.18
CA SER A 116 1.17 -15.33 6.15
C SER A 116 0.55 -15.49 7.54
N SER A 117 -0.21 -14.49 8.00
CA SER A 117 -0.97 -14.52 9.25
C SER A 117 -2.05 -15.62 9.22
N THR A 118 -2.69 -15.86 8.08
CA THR A 118 -3.67 -16.95 7.89
C THR A 118 -3.02 -18.33 7.99
N PHE A 119 -1.83 -18.52 7.38
CA PHE A 119 -1.06 -19.76 7.49
C PHE A 119 -0.49 -19.95 8.89
N TYR A 120 -0.08 -18.88 9.57
CA TYR A 120 0.34 -18.95 10.96
C TYR A 120 -0.81 -19.32 11.90
N THR A 121 -2.03 -18.86 11.63
CA THR A 121 -3.25 -19.29 12.33
C THR A 121 -3.45 -20.80 12.20
N ALA A 122 -3.30 -21.34 10.98
CA ALA A 122 -3.39 -22.78 10.72
C ALA A 122 -2.27 -23.57 11.41
N LEU A 123 -1.00 -23.11 11.31
CA LEU A 123 0.15 -23.71 11.99
C LEU A 123 -0.05 -23.74 13.51
N SER A 124 -0.56 -22.65 14.07
CA SER A 124 -0.84 -22.55 15.52
C SER A 124 -1.96 -23.50 15.96
N ALA A 125 -2.99 -23.66 15.14
CA ALA A 125 -4.08 -24.61 15.40
C ALA A 125 -3.62 -26.06 15.30
N VAL A 126 -2.74 -26.39 14.37
CA VAL A 126 -2.08 -27.70 14.27
C VAL A 126 -1.21 -27.93 15.51
N GLY A 127 -0.46 -26.92 15.97
CA GLY A 127 0.31 -26.97 17.21
C GLY A 127 -0.56 -27.19 18.46
N PHE A 128 -1.76 -26.59 18.49
CA PHE A 128 -2.76 -26.90 19.51
C PHE A 128 -3.14 -28.38 19.50
N ALA A 129 -3.41 -28.96 18.33
CA ALA A 129 -3.77 -30.37 18.20
C ALA A 129 -2.64 -31.29 18.68
N TYR A 130 -1.37 -31.00 18.37
CA TYR A 130 -0.22 -31.73 18.91
C TYR A 130 -0.06 -31.54 20.41
N SER A 131 -0.36 -30.37 20.96
CA SER A 131 -0.37 -30.17 22.42
C SER A 131 -1.47 -31.02 23.12
N VAL A 132 -2.63 -31.20 22.48
CA VAL A 132 -3.68 -32.09 22.93
C VAL A 132 -3.25 -33.58 22.86
N SER A 133 -2.44 -33.94 21.85
CA SER A 133 -1.96 -35.31 21.67
C SER A 133 -1.01 -35.76 22.82
N VAL A 134 -0.43 -34.86 23.56
CA VAL A 134 0.35 -35.16 24.77
C VAL A 134 -0.51 -35.91 25.81
N PHE A 135 -1.81 -35.62 25.87
CA PHE A 135 -2.79 -36.26 26.76
C PHE A 135 -3.48 -37.46 26.10
N PHE A 136 -3.62 -37.42 24.80
CA PHE A 136 -4.32 -38.42 23.99
C PHE A 136 -3.45 -38.91 22.83
N PRO A 137 -2.49 -39.82 23.06
CA PRO A 137 -1.54 -40.26 22.03
C PRO A 137 -2.17 -40.78 20.74
N SER A 138 -3.40 -41.31 20.82
CA SER A 138 -4.18 -41.75 19.65
C SER A 138 -4.47 -40.61 18.65
N VAL A 139 -4.45 -39.35 19.08
CA VAL A 139 -4.65 -38.20 18.23
C VAL A 139 -3.45 -38.01 17.27
N ALA A 140 -2.23 -38.16 17.77
CA ALA A 140 -1.02 -38.03 16.94
C ALA A 140 -0.90 -39.15 15.89
N ALA A 141 -1.50 -40.32 16.16
CA ALA A 141 -1.46 -41.47 15.25
C ALA A 141 -2.27 -41.28 13.95
N ASN A 142 -3.18 -40.32 13.92
CA ASN A 142 -4.03 -40.08 12.75
C ASN A 142 -4.08 -38.61 12.35
N PRO A 143 -3.48 -38.23 11.20
CA PRO A 143 -3.46 -36.83 10.70
C PRO A 143 -4.87 -36.21 10.61
N LEU A 144 -5.90 -36.97 10.36
CA LEU A 144 -7.28 -36.47 10.30
C LEU A 144 -7.74 -35.90 11.66
N TYR A 145 -7.37 -36.57 12.78
CA TYR A 145 -7.74 -36.08 14.12
C TYR A 145 -7.00 -34.77 14.44
N ILE A 146 -5.73 -34.64 14.03
CA ILE A 146 -4.97 -33.41 14.15
C ILE A 146 -5.70 -32.27 13.40
N GLY A 147 -6.09 -32.51 12.14
CA GLY A 147 -6.83 -31.54 11.32
C GLY A 147 -8.19 -31.15 11.94
N LEU A 148 -8.96 -32.13 12.42
CA LEU A 148 -10.27 -31.84 13.01
C LEU A 148 -10.18 -31.06 14.33
N ILE A 149 -9.20 -31.34 15.17
CA ILE A 149 -8.95 -30.60 16.41
C ILE A 149 -8.45 -29.18 16.10
N ALA A 150 -7.60 -29.02 15.09
CA ALA A 150 -7.18 -27.72 14.62
C ALA A 150 -8.36 -26.88 14.09
N ILE A 151 -9.26 -27.48 13.30
CA ILE A 151 -10.48 -26.84 12.82
C ILE A 151 -11.36 -26.38 13.99
N ALA A 152 -11.53 -27.23 15.02
CA ALA A 152 -12.33 -26.90 16.19
C ALA A 152 -11.76 -25.68 16.94
N ALA A 153 -10.42 -25.58 17.07
CA ALA A 153 -9.75 -24.42 17.66
C ALA A 153 -9.97 -23.14 16.82
N ILE A 154 -9.81 -23.23 15.51
CA ILE A 154 -10.04 -22.08 14.60
C ILE A 154 -11.49 -21.62 14.68
N LEU A 155 -12.46 -22.56 14.63
CA LEU A 155 -13.88 -22.26 14.70
C LEU A 155 -14.26 -21.58 16.02
N LEU A 156 -13.68 -22.02 17.13
CA LEU A 156 -13.86 -21.36 18.44
C LEU A 156 -13.49 -19.88 18.35
N PHE A 157 -12.32 -19.57 17.78
CA PHE A 157 -11.88 -18.17 17.68
C PHE A 157 -12.62 -17.38 16.60
N VAL A 158 -13.08 -17.98 15.52
CA VAL A 158 -14.00 -17.34 14.57
C VAL A 158 -15.25 -16.86 15.30
N ILE A 159 -15.87 -17.73 16.12
CA ILE A 159 -17.07 -17.38 16.89
C ILE A 159 -16.78 -16.28 17.91
N LEU A 160 -15.70 -16.42 18.70
CA LEU A 160 -15.32 -15.44 19.73
C LEU A 160 -15.01 -14.07 19.13
N ASN A 161 -14.28 -14.00 18.02
CA ASN A 161 -13.94 -12.74 17.35
C ASN A 161 -15.18 -12.07 16.73
N ILE A 162 -16.13 -12.84 16.15
CA ILE A 162 -17.41 -12.29 15.64
C ILE A 162 -18.26 -11.71 16.75
N LEU A 163 -18.26 -12.31 17.94
CA LEU A 163 -18.98 -11.81 19.11
C LEU A 163 -18.35 -10.54 19.71
N GLY A 164 -17.12 -10.20 19.31
CA GLY A 164 -16.47 -8.98 19.73
C GLY A 164 -16.07 -8.96 21.21
N VAL A 165 -15.40 -9.99 21.69
CA VAL A 165 -14.96 -10.11 23.08
C VAL A 165 -13.90 -9.05 23.42
N THR A 166 -14.33 -7.93 23.98
CA THR A 166 -13.50 -6.73 24.31
C THR A 166 -12.52 -6.92 25.48
N LYS A 167 -12.48 -8.11 26.11
CA LYS A 167 -11.60 -8.42 27.27
C LYS A 167 -10.28 -9.10 26.88
N VAL A 168 -9.95 -9.11 25.59
CA VAL A 168 -8.78 -9.82 25.05
C VAL A 168 -7.48 -9.41 25.75
N GLY A 169 -7.25 -8.13 26.01
CA GLY A 169 -6.00 -7.65 26.62
C GLY A 169 -5.71 -8.22 28.01
N ASN A 170 -6.72 -8.34 28.90
CA ASN A 170 -6.51 -8.91 30.24
C ASN A 170 -6.32 -10.43 30.20
N ILE A 171 -7.07 -11.12 29.34
CA ILE A 171 -6.92 -12.55 29.11
C ILE A 171 -5.50 -12.85 28.61
N GLN A 172 -5.02 -12.05 27.66
CA GLN A 172 -3.68 -12.18 27.11
C GLN A 172 -2.57 -12.01 28.18
N VAL A 173 -2.74 -11.10 29.15
CA VAL A 173 -1.82 -10.95 30.29
C VAL A 173 -1.76 -12.22 31.14
N VAL A 174 -2.91 -12.80 31.45
CA VAL A 174 -2.97 -14.04 32.26
C VAL A 174 -2.35 -15.21 31.50
N MET A 175 -2.72 -15.38 30.24
CA MET A 175 -2.20 -16.45 29.38
C MET A 175 -0.71 -16.32 29.15
N GLY A 176 -0.21 -15.12 28.79
CA GLY A 176 1.21 -14.86 28.60
C GLY A 176 2.02 -15.04 29.88
N GLY A 177 1.49 -14.59 31.03
CA GLY A 177 2.12 -14.81 32.33
C GLY A 177 2.22 -16.30 32.72
N SER A 178 1.17 -17.08 32.46
CA SER A 178 1.18 -18.54 32.70
C SER A 178 2.19 -19.29 31.80
N LEU A 179 2.34 -18.85 30.54
CA LEU A 179 3.35 -19.38 29.61
C LEU A 179 4.77 -19.10 30.09
N LEU A 180 5.06 -17.85 30.47
CA LEU A 180 6.37 -17.48 31.00
C LEU A 180 6.70 -18.26 32.27
N LEU A 181 5.72 -18.47 33.17
CA LEU A 181 5.90 -19.27 34.37
C LEU A 181 6.19 -20.73 34.00
N ALA A 182 5.47 -21.34 33.08
CA ALA A 182 5.69 -22.70 32.63
C ALA A 182 7.09 -22.88 32.01
N PHE A 183 7.53 -21.95 31.17
CA PHE A 183 8.90 -21.96 30.63
C PHE A 183 9.96 -21.72 31.72
N ALA A 184 9.71 -20.85 32.67
CA ALA A 184 10.62 -20.66 33.80
C ALA A 184 10.82 -21.96 34.61
N ILE A 185 9.73 -22.69 34.89
CA ILE A 185 9.79 -24.00 35.55
C ILE A 185 10.54 -25.01 34.68
N TYR A 186 10.26 -25.06 33.37
CA TYR A 186 10.94 -25.94 32.40
C TYR A 186 12.46 -25.68 32.43
N LEU A 187 12.89 -24.43 32.37
CA LEU A 187 14.29 -24.04 32.35
C LEU A 187 15.00 -24.35 33.67
N VAL A 188 14.40 -23.94 34.80
CA VAL A 188 14.99 -24.21 36.10
C VAL A 188 15.13 -25.72 36.31
N ALA A 189 14.09 -26.50 36.09
CA ALA A 189 14.14 -27.94 36.24
C ALA A 189 15.10 -28.60 35.23
N GLY A 190 15.10 -28.15 33.97
CA GLY A 190 15.98 -28.68 32.93
C GLY A 190 17.46 -28.49 33.24
N PHE A 191 17.86 -27.38 33.85
CA PHE A 191 19.27 -27.14 34.22
C PHE A 191 19.65 -27.73 35.61
N THR A 192 18.70 -28.00 36.50
CA THR A 192 19.00 -28.40 37.90
C THR A 192 18.68 -29.84 38.23
N MET A 193 17.73 -30.46 37.50
CA MET A 193 17.29 -31.83 37.80
C MET A 193 18.22 -32.90 37.19
N PRO A 194 18.35 -34.07 37.82
CA PRO A 194 19.01 -35.22 37.23
C PRO A 194 18.34 -35.58 35.87
N ASN A 195 19.13 -36.00 34.91
CA ASN A 195 18.69 -36.31 33.55
C ASN A 195 18.10 -35.12 32.75
N GLY A 196 18.29 -33.88 33.25
CA GLY A 196 18.01 -32.67 32.48
C GLY A 196 19.12 -32.36 31.49
N PHE A 197 19.54 -31.12 31.41
CA PHE A 197 20.58 -30.67 30.49
C PHE A 197 21.93 -31.35 30.73
N SER A 198 22.52 -31.96 29.72
CA SER A 198 23.87 -32.52 29.72
C SER A 198 24.68 -32.01 28.53
N PRO A 199 25.86 -31.37 28.74
CA PRO A 199 26.75 -30.98 27.66
C PRO A 199 27.18 -32.14 26.75
N GLN A 200 27.27 -33.36 27.29
CA GLN A 200 27.68 -34.56 26.57
C GLN A 200 26.57 -35.05 25.61
N ILE A 201 25.31 -34.85 25.97
CA ILE A 201 24.17 -35.13 25.09
C ILE A 201 24.11 -34.07 23.98
N LEU A 202 24.31 -32.81 24.34
CA LEU A 202 24.33 -31.70 23.37
C LEU A 202 25.43 -31.86 22.34
N LEU A 203 26.66 -32.12 22.79
CA LEU A 203 27.88 -32.20 21.98
C LEU A 203 28.67 -33.49 22.24
N PRO A 204 28.19 -34.69 21.81
CA PRO A 204 28.84 -35.97 22.10
C PRO A 204 30.23 -36.08 21.46
N GLU A 205 30.46 -35.44 20.29
CA GLU A 205 31.76 -35.39 19.62
C GLU A 205 32.48 -34.05 19.86
N GLY A 206 32.01 -33.22 20.76
CA GLY A 206 32.52 -31.87 20.99
C GLY A 206 32.32 -30.91 19.80
N ARG A 207 31.48 -31.28 18.83
CA ARG A 207 31.23 -30.51 17.59
C ARG A 207 29.84 -29.93 17.55
N TRP A 208 29.75 -28.64 17.22
CA TRP A 208 28.47 -27.97 16.99
C TRP A 208 27.87 -28.25 15.60
N PHE A 209 28.71 -28.53 14.62
CA PHE A 209 28.33 -28.64 13.23
C PHE A 209 28.68 -30.02 12.66
N PRO A 210 27.80 -30.59 11.81
CA PRO A 210 28.00 -31.93 11.26
C PRO A 210 29.08 -31.98 10.17
N ASN A 211 29.43 -30.84 9.55
CA ASN A 211 30.36 -30.80 8.44
C ASN A 211 31.65 -30.04 8.79
N ASP A 212 32.77 -30.44 8.17
CA ASP A 212 34.03 -29.68 8.26
C ASP A 212 34.01 -28.44 7.33
N ASN A 213 33.10 -28.38 6.38
CA ASN A 213 32.94 -27.26 5.44
C ASN A 213 32.07 -26.13 6.07
N ILE A 214 32.69 -24.96 6.26
CA ILE A 214 32.00 -23.77 6.82
C ILE A 214 30.80 -23.36 5.97
N GLY A 215 30.92 -23.38 4.64
CA GLY A 215 29.81 -22.98 3.74
C GLY A 215 28.58 -23.90 3.87
N ALA A 216 28.81 -25.24 4.00
CA ALA A 216 27.75 -26.22 4.22
C ALA A 216 27.05 -25.97 5.59
N ASN A 217 27.80 -25.66 6.63
CA ASN A 217 27.28 -25.38 7.96
C ASN A 217 26.46 -24.07 7.99
N ILE A 218 26.92 -23.02 7.31
CA ILE A 218 26.13 -21.78 7.13
C ILE A 218 24.83 -22.09 6.40
N GLY A 219 24.86 -22.92 5.35
CA GLY A 219 23.66 -23.35 4.63
C GLY A 219 22.65 -24.07 5.51
N ILE A 220 23.09 -24.94 6.42
CA ILE A 220 22.26 -25.65 7.40
C ILE A 220 21.60 -24.65 8.37
N ILE A 221 22.37 -23.71 8.90
CA ILE A 221 21.83 -22.66 9.80
C ILE A 221 20.78 -21.84 9.07
N LEU A 222 21.06 -21.34 7.85
CA LEU A 222 20.13 -20.53 7.08
C LEU A 222 18.86 -21.30 6.71
N LYS A 223 18.96 -22.59 6.38
CA LYS A 223 17.81 -23.47 6.15
C LYS A 223 16.98 -23.64 7.41
N SER A 224 17.64 -23.85 8.57
CA SER A 224 16.95 -23.93 9.85
C SER A 224 16.26 -22.61 10.20
N ILE A 225 16.93 -21.46 10.01
CA ILE A 225 16.31 -20.14 10.21
C ILE A 225 15.09 -19.98 9.31
N ALA A 226 15.16 -20.34 8.02
CA ALA A 226 14.05 -20.25 7.11
C ALA A 226 12.84 -21.09 7.54
N LEU A 227 13.08 -22.25 8.14
CA LEU A 227 12.04 -23.09 8.73
C LEU A 227 11.42 -22.45 9.98
N ILE A 228 12.28 -22.04 10.93
CA ILE A 228 11.82 -21.63 12.26
C ILE A 228 11.51 -20.15 12.41
N TYR A 229 11.66 -19.34 11.36
CA TYR A 229 11.41 -17.90 11.47
C TYR A 229 9.98 -17.60 11.93
N ALA A 230 9.02 -18.46 11.60
CA ALA A 230 7.66 -18.41 12.09
C ALA A 230 7.54 -18.40 13.64
N MET A 231 8.56 -18.91 14.37
CA MET A 231 8.59 -18.81 15.83
C MET A 231 8.68 -17.37 16.36
N TYR A 232 9.33 -16.47 15.57
CA TYR A 232 9.52 -15.07 15.93
C TYR A 232 8.42 -14.14 15.43
N VAL A 233 7.44 -14.68 14.70
CA VAL A 233 6.23 -13.97 14.26
C VAL A 233 5.38 -13.64 15.48
N GLY A 234 4.83 -12.42 15.53
CA GLY A 234 3.94 -11.97 16.61
C GLY A 234 4.27 -10.58 17.17
N PHE A 235 5.51 -10.08 17.05
CA PHE A 235 5.83 -8.72 17.49
C PHE A 235 5.22 -7.65 16.58
N GLU A 236 5.00 -7.95 15.30
CA GLU A 236 4.37 -7.09 14.30
C GLU A 236 2.89 -6.84 14.61
N VAL A 237 2.20 -7.76 15.30
CA VAL A 237 0.81 -7.57 15.75
C VAL A 237 0.67 -6.29 16.60
N ILE A 238 1.74 -5.89 17.32
CA ILE A 238 1.76 -4.63 18.08
C ILE A 238 1.66 -3.42 17.13
N ALA A 239 2.28 -3.49 15.96
CA ALA A 239 2.23 -2.44 14.96
C ALA A 239 0.88 -2.43 14.22
N ASP A 240 0.29 -3.60 13.98
CA ASP A 240 -1.04 -3.74 13.36
C ASP A 240 -2.15 -3.17 14.26
N ASP A 241 -1.95 -3.25 15.58
CA ASP A 241 -2.88 -2.74 16.58
C ASP A 241 -2.54 -1.31 17.05
N ALA A 242 -1.67 -0.57 16.36
CA ALA A 242 -1.15 0.74 16.79
C ALA A 242 -2.24 1.76 17.16
N GLU A 243 -3.38 1.76 16.45
CA GLU A 243 -4.52 2.65 16.75
C GLU A 243 -5.17 2.36 18.11
N GLU A 244 -5.04 1.15 18.66
CA GLU A 244 -5.64 0.77 19.96
C GLU A 244 -4.70 0.98 21.13
N VAL A 245 -3.42 1.26 20.91
CA VAL A 245 -2.40 1.42 21.93
C VAL A 245 -2.47 2.81 22.57
N LYS A 246 -2.48 2.87 23.92
CA LYS A 246 -2.34 4.15 24.66
C LYS A 246 -0.91 4.65 24.52
N ASN A 247 -0.73 5.96 24.27
CA ASN A 247 0.57 6.60 24.10
C ASN A 247 1.46 5.82 23.09
N PRO A 248 1.03 5.68 21.83
CA PRO A 248 1.67 4.78 20.86
C PRO A 248 3.14 5.12 20.64
N THR A 249 3.51 6.39 20.61
CA THR A 249 4.89 6.85 20.41
C THR A 249 5.89 6.30 21.41
N LYS A 250 5.47 5.99 22.65
CA LYS A 250 6.31 5.45 23.72
C LYS A 250 6.07 3.95 23.94
N ASN A 251 4.79 3.54 23.95
CA ASN A 251 4.45 2.19 24.36
C ASN A 251 4.71 1.15 23.25
N ILE A 252 4.59 1.51 21.97
CA ILE A 252 4.87 0.59 20.86
C ILE A 252 6.35 0.16 20.84
N PRO A 253 7.35 1.08 20.81
CA PRO A 253 8.76 0.65 20.83
C PRO A 253 9.12 -0.16 22.05
N MET A 254 8.68 0.27 23.25
CA MET A 254 8.94 -0.47 24.47
C MET A 254 8.34 -1.87 24.44
N ALA A 255 7.11 -2.01 23.97
CA ALA A 255 6.45 -3.30 23.92
C ALA A 255 7.12 -4.24 22.90
N ILE A 256 7.42 -3.78 21.69
CA ILE A 256 8.10 -4.57 20.67
C ILE A 256 9.46 -5.06 21.17
N LEU A 257 10.30 -4.16 21.70
CA LEU A 257 11.66 -4.52 22.10
C LEU A 257 11.69 -5.42 23.33
N ILE A 258 10.84 -5.16 24.34
CA ILE A 258 10.75 -5.99 25.55
C ILE A 258 10.20 -7.38 25.23
N SER A 259 9.11 -7.47 24.47
CA SER A 259 8.52 -8.76 24.11
C SER A 259 9.50 -9.62 23.32
N LEU A 260 10.17 -9.05 22.32
CA LEU A 260 11.13 -9.79 21.51
C LEU A 260 12.38 -10.21 22.29
N PHE A 261 12.86 -9.37 23.23
CA PHE A 261 13.98 -9.70 24.09
C PHE A 261 13.65 -10.87 25.02
N LEU A 262 12.45 -10.88 25.62
CA LEU A 262 11.97 -12.00 26.43
C LEU A 262 11.88 -13.28 25.61
N VAL A 263 11.30 -13.20 24.41
CA VAL A 263 11.17 -14.34 23.51
C VAL A 263 12.53 -14.90 23.10
N LEU A 264 13.48 -14.04 22.71
CA LEU A 264 14.85 -14.46 22.34
C LEU A 264 15.52 -15.28 23.44
N ILE A 265 15.46 -14.78 24.69
CA ILE A 265 16.05 -15.49 25.83
C ILE A 265 15.34 -16.83 26.05
N VAL A 266 14.02 -16.81 26.15
CA VAL A 266 13.22 -18.03 26.43
C VAL A 266 13.46 -19.08 25.35
N TYR A 267 13.38 -18.73 24.08
CA TYR A 267 13.56 -19.68 22.98
C TYR A 267 14.98 -20.27 22.95
N THR A 268 16.00 -19.42 23.07
CA THR A 268 17.38 -19.90 23.05
C THR A 268 17.63 -20.88 24.19
N LEU A 269 17.17 -20.56 25.41
CA LEU A 269 17.34 -21.44 26.56
C LEU A 269 16.50 -22.72 26.48
N VAL A 270 15.25 -22.62 26.02
CA VAL A 270 14.36 -23.79 25.87
C VAL A 270 14.94 -24.77 24.85
N VAL A 271 15.38 -24.30 23.68
CA VAL A 271 16.01 -25.16 22.69
C VAL A 271 17.33 -25.74 23.21
N THR A 272 18.10 -24.97 23.99
CA THR A 272 19.34 -25.47 24.64
C THR A 272 19.04 -26.62 25.60
N VAL A 273 18.06 -26.47 26.48
CA VAL A 273 17.64 -27.55 27.39
C VAL A 273 17.14 -28.75 26.62
N ALA A 274 16.27 -28.54 25.64
CA ALA A 274 15.70 -29.62 24.84
C ALA A 274 16.79 -30.45 24.15
N MET A 275 17.72 -29.80 23.45
CA MET A 275 18.85 -30.44 22.76
C MET A 275 19.86 -31.10 23.70
N GLY A 276 20.03 -30.55 24.90
CA GLY A 276 20.92 -31.12 25.93
C GLY A 276 20.29 -32.22 26.75
N THR A 277 18.98 -32.44 26.64
CA THR A 277 18.26 -33.51 27.37
C THR A 277 18.15 -34.79 26.56
N SER A 278 17.80 -34.68 25.25
CA SER A 278 17.66 -35.85 24.38
C SER A 278 17.90 -35.46 22.91
N ARG A 279 18.44 -36.41 22.13
CA ARG A 279 18.56 -36.29 20.67
C ARG A 279 17.37 -36.87 19.90
N ASP A 280 16.59 -37.70 20.57
CA ASP A 280 15.42 -38.38 19.95
C ASP A 280 14.28 -37.41 19.68
N ILE A 281 14.48 -36.13 19.98
CA ILE A 281 13.51 -35.06 19.70
C ILE A 281 13.53 -34.59 18.24
N ALA A 282 14.52 -35.00 17.45
CA ALA A 282 14.65 -34.58 16.04
C ALA A 282 13.43 -35.04 15.23
N GLY A 283 12.67 -34.05 14.71
CA GLY A 283 11.43 -34.27 13.95
C GLY A 283 10.18 -34.51 14.82
N SER A 284 10.29 -34.44 16.17
CA SER A 284 9.13 -34.55 17.06
C SER A 284 8.34 -33.24 17.12
N GLU A 285 7.03 -33.30 16.92
CA GLU A 285 6.09 -32.16 17.09
C GLU A 285 5.79 -31.89 18.59
N THR A 286 6.24 -32.79 19.49
CA THR A 286 6.06 -32.66 20.95
C THR A 286 7.37 -32.59 21.71
N ALA A 287 8.46 -32.16 21.04
CA ALA A 287 9.84 -32.19 21.53
C ALA A 287 10.02 -31.65 22.97
N ILE A 288 9.36 -30.55 23.32
CA ILE A 288 9.47 -29.95 24.67
C ILE A 288 8.74 -30.83 25.71
N SER A 289 7.60 -31.42 25.37
CA SER A 289 6.87 -32.34 26.24
C SER A 289 7.63 -33.65 26.45
N ASP A 290 8.32 -34.13 25.41
CA ASP A 290 9.14 -35.34 25.45
C ASP A 290 10.36 -35.14 26.36
N THR A 291 11.03 -33.99 26.23
CA THR A 291 12.21 -33.70 27.07
C THR A 291 11.85 -33.50 28.53
N ILE A 292 10.78 -32.72 28.85
CA ILE A 292 10.42 -32.49 30.27
C ILE A 292 9.96 -33.80 30.95
N ARG A 293 9.42 -34.73 30.18
CA ARG A 293 9.04 -36.06 30.71
C ARG A 293 10.26 -36.83 31.25
N ILE A 294 11.45 -36.59 30.67
CA ILE A 294 12.70 -37.26 31.10
C ILE A 294 13.12 -36.80 32.49
N PHE A 295 13.04 -35.50 32.80
CA PHE A 295 13.53 -34.96 34.07
C PHE A 295 12.44 -34.62 35.13
N LEU A 296 11.19 -34.35 34.70
CA LEU A 296 10.07 -34.10 35.64
C LEU A 296 8.94 -35.12 35.53
N GLY A 297 9.09 -36.13 34.68
CA GLY A 297 8.08 -37.21 34.51
C GLY A 297 6.75 -36.70 33.94
N THR A 298 5.68 -37.46 34.26
CA THR A 298 4.32 -37.15 33.80
C THR A 298 3.80 -35.78 34.24
N PRO A 299 4.04 -35.31 35.51
CA PRO A 299 3.60 -33.96 35.90
C PRO A 299 4.19 -32.85 35.06
N GLY A 300 5.48 -32.98 34.73
CA GLY A 300 6.17 -32.00 33.85
C GLY A 300 5.55 -31.98 32.44
N ALA A 301 5.34 -33.18 31.85
CA ALA A 301 4.72 -33.30 30.54
C ALA A 301 3.28 -32.76 30.53
N THR A 302 2.51 -32.99 31.60
CA THR A 302 1.17 -32.42 31.75
C THR A 302 1.21 -30.89 31.83
N MET A 303 2.14 -30.30 32.62
CA MET A 303 2.29 -28.85 32.73
C MET A 303 2.64 -28.22 31.40
N ILE A 304 3.62 -28.76 30.68
CA ILE A 304 4.04 -28.25 29.37
C ILE A 304 2.97 -28.51 28.29
N GLY A 305 2.25 -29.62 28.35
CA GLY A 305 1.11 -29.88 27.46
C GLY A 305 0.01 -28.81 27.63
N ILE A 306 -0.35 -28.46 28.89
CA ILE A 306 -1.27 -27.36 29.17
C ILE A 306 -0.71 -26.03 28.67
N ALA A 307 0.56 -25.75 28.90
CA ALA A 307 1.21 -24.55 28.40
C ALA A 307 1.18 -24.50 26.87
N GLY A 308 1.41 -25.61 26.19
CA GLY A 308 1.31 -25.71 24.74
C GLY A 308 -0.11 -25.44 24.23
N ILE A 309 -1.13 -25.96 24.90
CA ILE A 309 -2.54 -25.65 24.60
C ILE A 309 -2.80 -24.16 24.72
N VAL A 310 -2.43 -23.55 25.87
CA VAL A 310 -2.63 -22.12 26.13
C VAL A 310 -1.88 -21.26 25.11
N GLY A 311 -0.62 -21.58 24.84
CA GLY A 311 0.22 -20.86 23.90
C GLY A 311 -0.31 -20.94 22.48
N SER A 312 -0.69 -22.13 22.02
CA SER A 312 -1.24 -22.32 20.68
C SER A 312 -2.56 -21.58 20.51
N LEU A 313 -3.47 -21.64 21.46
CA LEU A 313 -4.74 -20.90 21.42
C LEU A 313 -4.52 -19.37 21.40
N THR A 314 -3.51 -18.90 22.15
CA THR A 314 -3.13 -17.48 22.14
C THR A 314 -2.63 -17.04 20.76
N SER A 315 -1.80 -17.86 20.12
CA SER A 315 -1.28 -17.57 18.78
C SER A 315 -2.37 -17.67 17.69
N VAL A 316 -3.29 -18.65 17.78
CA VAL A 316 -4.46 -18.73 16.88
C VAL A 316 -5.27 -17.44 16.97
N ASN A 317 -5.51 -16.92 18.17
CA ASN A 317 -6.26 -15.68 18.34
C ASN A 317 -5.52 -14.45 17.78
N SER A 318 -4.25 -14.25 18.14
CA SER A 318 -3.48 -13.09 17.72
C SER A 318 -3.24 -13.08 16.22
N SER A 319 -2.86 -14.20 15.61
CA SER A 319 -2.65 -14.29 14.16
C SER A 319 -3.94 -14.13 13.36
N MET A 320 -5.05 -14.70 13.82
CA MET A 320 -6.38 -14.50 13.21
C MET A 320 -6.80 -13.02 13.29
N LEU A 321 -6.53 -12.35 14.41
CA LEU A 321 -6.84 -10.96 14.59
C LEU A 321 -6.02 -10.09 13.64
N SER A 322 -4.69 -10.32 13.55
CA SER A 322 -3.79 -9.64 12.60
C SER A 322 -4.29 -9.81 11.16
N ALA A 323 -4.44 -11.06 10.69
CA ALA A 323 -4.94 -11.36 9.34
C ALA A 323 -6.28 -10.66 9.03
N THR A 324 -7.18 -10.60 10.03
CA THR A 324 -8.49 -9.97 9.87
C THR A 324 -8.37 -8.46 9.72
N ARG A 325 -7.46 -7.81 10.45
CA ARG A 325 -7.23 -6.38 10.37
C ARG A 325 -6.56 -6.00 9.06
N GLU A 326 -5.61 -6.79 8.60
CA GLU A 326 -4.97 -6.62 7.29
C GLU A 326 -6.00 -6.75 6.15
N GLY A 327 -6.83 -7.82 6.18
CA GLY A 327 -7.92 -8.00 5.22
C GLY A 327 -8.96 -6.89 5.26
N PHE A 328 -9.27 -6.37 6.45
CA PHE A 328 -10.15 -5.21 6.64
C PHE A 328 -9.53 -3.94 6.04
N THR A 329 -8.24 -3.68 6.30
CA THR A 329 -7.53 -2.50 5.79
C THR A 329 -7.43 -2.54 4.27
N LEU A 330 -7.06 -3.69 3.68
CA LEU A 330 -7.04 -3.90 2.24
C LEU A 330 -8.40 -3.63 1.59
N SER A 331 -9.49 -4.06 2.26
CA SER A 331 -10.86 -3.80 1.78
C SER A 331 -11.29 -2.35 1.98
N ARG A 332 -10.92 -1.71 3.09
CA ARG A 332 -11.19 -0.29 3.38
C ARG A 332 -10.48 0.61 2.37
N ASP A 333 -9.25 0.29 2.02
CA ASP A 333 -8.45 1.00 1.01
C ASP A 333 -8.90 0.69 -0.43
N GLY A 334 -9.94 -0.13 -0.54
CA GLY A 334 -10.50 -0.50 -1.82
C GLY A 334 -9.68 -1.53 -2.60
N ALA A 335 -8.65 -2.14 -2.04
CA ALA A 335 -7.80 -3.12 -2.71
C ALA A 335 -8.43 -4.53 -2.76
N TRP A 336 -9.18 -4.90 -1.72
CA TRP A 336 -9.99 -6.12 -1.66
C TRP A 336 -11.49 -5.80 -1.77
N PRO A 337 -12.37 -6.82 -1.96
CA PRO A 337 -13.82 -6.60 -2.10
C PRO A 337 -14.42 -5.86 -0.90
N ALA A 338 -15.23 -4.83 -1.16
CA ALA A 338 -15.75 -3.91 -0.16
C ALA A 338 -16.62 -4.57 0.94
N PHE A 339 -17.17 -5.77 0.71
CA PHE A 339 -17.97 -6.46 1.72
C PHE A 339 -17.13 -6.90 2.93
N LEU A 340 -15.83 -7.14 2.76
CA LEU A 340 -14.93 -7.55 3.83
C LEU A 340 -14.67 -6.43 4.86
N SER A 341 -14.88 -5.17 4.48
CA SER A 341 -14.79 -4.02 5.41
C SER A 341 -16.10 -3.73 6.15
N ARG A 342 -17.16 -4.51 5.94
CA ARG A 342 -18.43 -4.31 6.67
C ARG A 342 -18.31 -4.77 8.11
N LEU A 343 -18.69 -3.87 9.03
CA LEU A 343 -18.68 -4.12 10.47
C LEU A 343 -20.05 -4.62 10.94
N ASN A 344 -20.06 -5.55 11.88
CA ASN A 344 -21.27 -6.00 12.57
C ASN A 344 -21.68 -5.05 13.72
N HIS A 345 -22.72 -5.40 14.49
CA HIS A 345 -23.15 -4.62 15.66
C HIS A 345 -22.07 -4.48 16.74
N ALA A 346 -21.16 -5.45 16.86
CA ALA A 346 -20.01 -5.40 17.76
C ALA A 346 -18.82 -4.60 17.19
N ARG A 347 -18.98 -3.99 16.01
CA ARG A 347 -17.97 -3.22 15.27
C ARG A 347 -16.74 -4.05 14.89
N VAL A 348 -16.94 -5.33 14.58
CA VAL A 348 -15.89 -6.21 14.05
C VAL A 348 -16.16 -6.60 12.60
N PRO A 349 -15.12 -6.79 11.74
CA PRO A 349 -15.27 -7.12 10.33
C PRO A 349 -15.60 -8.61 10.14
N HIS A 350 -16.84 -8.98 10.41
CA HIS A 350 -17.28 -10.37 10.48
C HIS A 350 -17.08 -11.18 9.18
N TYR A 351 -17.19 -10.55 8.00
CA TYR A 351 -16.93 -11.24 6.73
C TYR A 351 -15.45 -11.54 6.53
N ALA A 352 -14.56 -10.65 6.97
CA ALA A 352 -13.12 -10.92 6.93
C ALA A 352 -12.76 -12.06 7.89
N ILE A 353 -13.32 -12.06 9.12
CA ILE A 353 -13.14 -13.16 10.09
C ILE A 353 -13.60 -14.50 9.51
N LEU A 354 -14.76 -14.53 8.86
CA LEU A 354 -15.29 -15.76 8.26
C LEU A 354 -14.41 -16.25 7.11
N LEU A 355 -13.95 -15.37 6.24
CA LEU A 355 -13.08 -15.73 5.11
C LEU A 355 -11.74 -16.27 5.60
N ILE A 356 -11.07 -15.54 6.50
CA ILE A 356 -9.78 -15.96 7.05
C ILE A 356 -9.90 -17.24 7.84
N GLY A 357 -10.95 -17.37 8.67
CA GLY A 357 -11.22 -18.60 9.40
C GLY A 357 -11.44 -19.77 8.46
N ALA A 358 -12.24 -19.62 7.41
CA ALA A 358 -12.47 -20.69 6.42
C ALA A 358 -11.19 -21.12 5.71
N VAL A 359 -10.36 -20.14 5.26
CA VAL A 359 -9.07 -20.44 4.63
C VAL A 359 -8.13 -21.12 5.62
N SER A 360 -8.01 -20.62 6.86
CA SER A 360 -7.18 -21.25 7.91
C SER A 360 -7.61 -22.68 8.21
N MET A 361 -8.93 -22.97 8.27
CA MET A 361 -9.45 -24.32 8.46
C MET A 361 -9.08 -25.26 7.31
N LEU A 362 -9.21 -24.80 6.06
CA LEU A 362 -8.80 -25.58 4.89
C LEU A 362 -7.31 -25.87 4.88
N VAL A 363 -6.50 -24.86 5.22
CA VAL A 363 -5.03 -24.96 5.30
C VAL A 363 -4.61 -25.89 6.45
N ALA A 364 -5.27 -25.85 7.60
CA ALA A 364 -4.98 -26.73 8.73
C ALA A 364 -5.19 -28.22 8.44
N LEU A 365 -6.07 -28.56 7.48
CA LEU A 365 -6.26 -29.95 7.01
C LEU A 365 -5.02 -30.53 6.32
N ILE A 366 -4.11 -29.68 5.79
CA ILE A 366 -2.84 -30.14 5.20
C ILE A 366 -1.99 -30.83 6.26
N GLY A 367 -2.01 -30.33 7.50
CA GLY A 367 -1.38 -30.93 8.68
C GLY A 367 0.13 -31.04 8.67
N GLN A 368 0.80 -30.60 7.58
CA GLN A 368 2.26 -30.66 7.43
C GLN A 368 2.92 -29.42 8.04
N VAL A 369 3.48 -29.58 9.23
CA VAL A 369 4.10 -28.50 10.02
C VAL A 369 5.20 -27.78 9.24
N ASP A 370 6.10 -28.52 8.62
CA ASP A 370 7.21 -27.93 7.84
C ASP A 370 6.71 -27.05 6.71
N PHE A 371 5.74 -27.54 5.93
CA PHE A 371 5.17 -26.78 4.81
C PHE A 371 4.48 -25.49 5.29
N LEU A 372 3.64 -25.61 6.34
CA LEU A 372 2.97 -24.45 6.93
C LEU A 372 3.97 -23.43 7.48
N SER A 373 5.04 -23.91 8.12
CA SER A 373 6.08 -23.08 8.69
C SER A 373 6.90 -22.36 7.62
N TYR A 374 7.33 -23.06 6.56
CA TYR A 374 8.08 -22.41 5.46
C TYR A 374 7.26 -21.35 4.72
N ILE A 375 5.95 -21.59 4.50
CA ILE A 375 5.10 -20.58 3.85
C ILE A 375 4.91 -19.37 4.77
N THR A 376 4.60 -19.61 6.04
CA THR A 376 4.49 -18.55 7.04
C THR A 376 5.76 -17.73 7.11
N SER A 377 6.90 -18.38 7.34
CA SER A 377 8.21 -17.73 7.44
C SER A 377 8.57 -16.97 6.17
N GLY A 378 8.39 -17.60 5.01
CA GLY A 378 8.72 -17.01 3.71
C GLY A 378 7.87 -15.79 3.40
N GLY A 379 6.57 -15.86 3.67
CA GLY A 379 5.66 -14.75 3.47
C GLY A 379 6.00 -13.55 4.36
N TYR A 380 6.24 -13.79 5.64
CA TYR A 380 6.69 -12.72 6.54
C TYR A 380 8.05 -12.14 6.15
N LEU A 381 9.03 -12.97 5.78
CA LEU A 381 10.34 -12.48 5.31
C LEU A 381 10.20 -11.58 4.07
N PHE A 382 9.29 -11.90 3.15
CA PHE A 382 8.98 -11.04 2.00
C PHE A 382 8.39 -9.70 2.42
N VAL A 383 7.41 -9.70 3.32
CA VAL A 383 6.76 -8.51 3.86
C VAL A 383 7.78 -7.63 4.60
N LEU A 384 8.57 -8.24 5.49
CA LEU A 384 9.60 -7.57 6.29
C LEU A 384 10.72 -6.99 5.41
N PHE A 385 11.10 -7.67 4.33
CA PHE A 385 12.05 -7.16 3.34
C PHE A 385 11.58 -5.82 2.76
N LEU A 386 10.34 -5.75 2.28
CA LEU A 386 9.81 -4.54 1.67
C LEU A 386 9.52 -3.45 2.71
N SER A 387 9.09 -3.81 3.91
CA SER A 387 8.90 -2.87 5.01
C SER A 387 10.21 -2.20 5.44
N ASN A 388 11.30 -2.95 5.57
CA ASN A 388 12.62 -2.40 5.87
C ASN A 388 13.11 -1.46 4.76
N LEU A 389 12.88 -1.82 3.49
CA LEU A 389 13.26 -1.00 2.35
C LEU A 389 12.43 0.29 2.25
N SER A 390 11.13 0.21 2.63
CA SER A 390 10.25 1.39 2.67
C SER A 390 10.76 2.45 3.62
N MET A 391 11.34 2.07 4.76
CA MET A 391 11.94 3.01 5.72
C MET A 391 13.05 3.87 5.10
N VAL A 392 13.92 3.26 4.27
CA VAL A 392 14.98 4.01 3.57
C VAL A 392 14.38 5.05 2.64
N THR A 393 13.33 4.67 1.93
CA THR A 393 12.60 5.56 1.02
C THR A 393 11.90 6.68 1.78
N LEU A 394 11.20 6.36 2.87
CA LEU A 394 10.45 7.33 3.68
C LEU A 394 11.35 8.38 4.34
N ARG A 395 12.54 7.99 4.81
CA ARG A 395 13.49 8.98 5.35
C ARG A 395 14.03 9.93 4.28
N LYS A 396 14.20 9.46 3.04
CA LYS A 396 14.60 10.31 1.91
C LYS A 396 13.46 11.21 1.43
N LYS A 397 12.24 10.66 1.36
CA LYS A 397 11.04 11.35 0.87
C LYS A 397 10.55 12.44 1.83
N TYR A 398 10.59 12.15 3.14
CA TYR A 398 10.09 13.03 4.19
C TYR A 398 11.18 13.29 5.27
N PRO A 399 12.23 14.08 4.95
CA PRO A 399 13.36 14.27 5.87
C PRO A 399 13.00 15.04 7.14
N PHE A 400 11.96 15.87 7.10
CA PHE A 400 11.56 16.76 8.20
C PHE A 400 10.42 16.23 9.07
N ILE A 401 9.84 15.06 8.75
CA ILE A 401 8.78 14.48 9.57
C ILE A 401 9.31 14.14 10.97
N HIS A 402 8.52 14.45 12.00
CA HIS A 402 8.90 14.10 13.39
C HIS A 402 8.87 12.58 13.58
N ARG A 403 9.99 12.01 14.05
CA ARG A 403 10.16 10.58 14.36
C ARG A 403 10.39 10.39 15.84
N PRO A 404 9.37 9.95 16.61
CA PRO A 404 9.53 9.76 18.06
C PRO A 404 10.59 8.73 18.43
N PHE A 405 10.75 7.68 17.61
CA PHE A 405 11.82 6.71 17.71
C PHE A 405 12.66 6.74 16.42
N GLN A 406 13.98 6.72 16.56
CA GLN A 406 14.90 6.71 15.43
C GLN A 406 15.83 5.49 15.51
N VAL A 407 15.86 4.73 14.41
CA VAL A 407 16.73 3.57 14.29
C VAL A 407 18.20 3.99 14.29
N PRO A 408 19.04 3.34 15.12
CA PRO A 408 20.48 3.59 15.10
C PRO A 408 21.14 3.09 13.82
N PHE A 409 22.28 3.69 13.46
CA PHE A 409 23.11 3.32 12.30
C PHE A 409 22.37 3.36 10.95
N PHE A 410 21.39 4.24 10.79
CA PHE A 410 20.73 4.43 9.50
C PHE A 410 21.72 4.96 8.43
N PRO A 411 21.70 4.49 7.16
CA PRO A 411 20.75 3.54 6.56
C PRO A 411 21.20 2.06 6.65
N LEU A 412 22.26 1.77 7.38
CA LEU A 412 22.89 0.44 7.41
C LEU A 412 21.95 -0.63 8.00
N THR A 413 21.27 -0.33 9.13
CA THR A 413 20.37 -1.26 9.80
C THR A 413 19.24 -1.77 8.89
N PRO A 414 18.41 -0.92 8.23
CA PRO A 414 17.35 -1.41 7.37
C PRO A 414 17.87 -2.12 6.11
N ILE A 415 19.01 -1.72 5.55
CA ILE A 415 19.61 -2.39 4.38
C ILE A 415 20.09 -3.79 4.75
N ILE A 416 20.81 -3.94 5.87
CA ILE A 416 21.29 -5.25 6.33
C ILE A 416 20.10 -6.15 6.66
N ALA A 417 19.10 -5.65 7.39
CA ALA A 417 17.89 -6.40 7.71
C ALA A 417 17.18 -6.90 6.42
N SER A 418 17.04 -6.04 5.40
CA SER A 418 16.48 -6.41 4.11
C SER A 418 17.29 -7.49 3.40
N LEU A 419 18.62 -7.34 3.34
CA LEU A 419 19.50 -8.34 2.71
C LEU A 419 19.42 -9.70 3.38
N ILE A 420 19.41 -9.73 4.72
CA ILE A 420 19.33 -10.99 5.46
C ILE A 420 17.96 -11.66 5.22
N CYS A 421 16.86 -10.89 5.17
CA CYS A 421 15.55 -11.45 4.80
C CYS A 421 15.59 -12.16 3.44
N LEU A 422 16.21 -11.55 2.42
CA LEU A 422 16.36 -12.18 1.09
C LEU A 422 17.26 -13.43 1.14
N ILE A 423 18.36 -13.36 1.88
CA ILE A 423 19.29 -14.51 2.02
C ILE A 423 18.55 -15.67 2.68
N VAL A 424 17.86 -15.43 3.80
CA VAL A 424 17.10 -16.47 4.51
C VAL A 424 16.01 -17.04 3.61
N LEU A 425 15.26 -16.18 2.90
CA LEU A 425 14.22 -16.61 1.97
C LEU A 425 14.76 -17.55 0.88
N ARG A 426 15.97 -17.29 0.37
CA ARG A 426 16.63 -18.16 -0.64
C ARG A 426 16.87 -19.59 -0.14
N TYR A 427 16.97 -19.79 1.18
CA TYR A 427 17.16 -21.11 1.81
C TYR A 427 15.85 -21.79 2.22
N SER A 428 14.69 -21.18 1.98
CA SER A 428 13.40 -21.84 2.14
C SER A 428 13.24 -23.02 1.18
N GLU A 429 12.36 -23.93 1.52
CA GLU A 429 12.06 -25.10 0.69
C GLU A 429 11.50 -24.67 -0.68
N LEU A 430 11.96 -25.31 -1.76
CA LEU A 430 11.55 -24.96 -3.13
C LEU A 430 10.03 -25.00 -3.32
N LYS A 431 9.34 -25.98 -2.69
CA LYS A 431 7.87 -26.09 -2.76
C LYS A 431 7.19 -24.86 -2.17
N ALA A 432 7.69 -24.35 -1.04
CA ALA A 432 7.16 -23.15 -0.41
C ALA A 432 7.44 -21.90 -1.24
N LEU A 433 8.64 -21.77 -1.83
CA LEU A 433 8.98 -20.66 -2.73
C LEU A 433 8.10 -20.64 -3.98
N VAL A 434 7.86 -21.81 -4.60
CA VAL A 434 6.96 -21.92 -5.75
C VAL A 434 5.53 -21.56 -5.35
N PHE A 435 5.04 -22.04 -4.21
CA PHE A 435 3.72 -21.70 -3.71
C PHE A 435 3.56 -20.19 -3.48
N MET A 436 4.55 -19.55 -2.85
CA MET A 436 4.56 -18.09 -2.68
C MET A 436 4.55 -17.35 -4.02
N ALA A 437 5.38 -17.78 -4.98
CA ALA A 437 5.42 -17.17 -6.31
C ALA A 437 4.06 -17.29 -7.02
N VAL A 438 3.38 -18.44 -6.90
CA VAL A 438 2.03 -18.64 -7.43
C VAL A 438 1.01 -17.71 -6.76
N ILE A 439 1.04 -17.58 -5.43
CA ILE A 439 0.16 -16.65 -4.71
C ILE A 439 0.41 -15.21 -5.15
N LEU A 440 1.66 -14.78 -5.24
CA LEU A 440 2.01 -13.43 -5.72
C LEU A 440 1.55 -13.20 -7.16
N ALA A 441 1.66 -14.21 -8.03
CA ALA A 441 1.15 -14.14 -9.40
C ALA A 441 -0.39 -14.03 -9.43
N ILE A 442 -1.11 -14.81 -8.60
CA ILE A 442 -2.57 -14.75 -8.49
C ILE A 442 -3.01 -13.36 -8.00
N PHE A 443 -2.39 -12.82 -6.96
CA PHE A 443 -2.70 -11.48 -6.47
C PHE A 443 -2.36 -10.39 -7.50
N SER A 444 -1.23 -10.52 -8.21
CA SER A 444 -0.89 -9.59 -9.28
C SER A 444 -1.94 -9.62 -10.40
N ALA A 445 -2.35 -10.81 -10.83
CA ALA A 445 -3.41 -10.97 -11.81
C ALA A 445 -4.74 -10.39 -11.33
N TYR A 446 -5.14 -10.66 -10.09
CA TYR A 446 -6.34 -10.08 -9.48
C TYR A 446 -6.28 -8.55 -9.48
N TYR A 447 -5.15 -7.96 -9.07
CA TYR A 447 -4.94 -6.51 -9.06
C TYR A 447 -5.16 -5.89 -10.44
N TYR A 448 -4.54 -6.44 -11.48
CA TYR A 448 -4.67 -5.92 -12.84
C TYR A 448 -6.06 -6.17 -13.45
N ILE A 449 -6.66 -7.35 -13.22
CA ILE A 449 -8.03 -7.66 -13.67
C ILE A 449 -9.00 -6.67 -13.04
N ARG A 450 -8.90 -6.45 -11.75
CA ARG A 450 -9.76 -5.53 -11.02
C ARG A 450 -9.61 -4.10 -11.54
N MET A 451 -8.38 -3.62 -11.71
CA MET A 451 -8.10 -2.29 -12.26
C MET A 451 -8.68 -2.16 -13.69
N GLY A 452 -8.59 -3.24 -14.48
CA GLY A 452 -9.23 -3.30 -15.81
C GLY A 452 -10.76 -3.23 -15.74
N ILE A 453 -11.38 -3.95 -14.80
CA ILE A 453 -12.85 -3.93 -14.60
C ILE A 453 -13.30 -2.54 -14.12
N GLU A 454 -12.60 -1.92 -13.17
CA GLU A 454 -12.93 -0.58 -12.67
C GLU A 454 -12.84 0.47 -13.80
N SER A 455 -11.79 0.41 -14.63
CA SER A 455 -11.65 1.30 -15.78
C SER A 455 -12.76 1.07 -16.82
N TRP A 456 -13.07 -0.20 -17.14
CA TRP A 456 -14.15 -0.55 -18.06
C TRP A 456 -15.53 -0.11 -17.55
N GLN A 457 -15.81 -0.32 -16.25
CA GLN A 457 -17.06 0.13 -15.63
C GLN A 457 -17.19 1.67 -15.62
N ALA A 458 -16.08 2.38 -15.35
CA ALA A 458 -16.06 3.84 -15.42
C ALA A 458 -16.35 4.34 -16.83
N GLU A 459 -15.78 3.71 -17.85
CA GLU A 459 -15.99 4.03 -19.25
C GLU A 459 -17.43 3.69 -19.69
N HIS A 460 -17.95 2.53 -19.29
CA HIS A 460 -19.32 2.11 -19.59
C HIS A 460 -20.37 2.99 -18.90
N LYS A 461 -20.17 3.38 -17.65
CA LYS A 461 -21.04 4.35 -16.96
C LYS A 461 -21.01 5.74 -17.61
N ARG A 462 -19.85 6.16 -18.16
CA ARG A 462 -19.72 7.40 -18.94
C ARG A 462 -20.53 7.33 -20.26
N SER A 463 -20.59 6.16 -20.88
CA SER A 463 -21.35 5.97 -22.13
C SER A 463 -22.86 5.87 -21.92
N LEU A 464 -23.31 5.36 -20.76
CA LEU A 464 -24.73 5.19 -20.43
C LEU A 464 -25.40 6.45 -19.86
N ASN A 465 -24.62 7.42 -19.37
CA ASN A 465 -25.12 8.69 -18.83
C ASN A 465 -24.51 9.87 -19.61
N PRO A 466 -25.07 10.24 -20.77
CA PRO A 466 -24.62 11.42 -21.52
C PRO A 466 -25.00 12.75 -20.87
N GLY A 467 -25.59 12.74 -19.66
CA GLY A 467 -26.03 13.93 -18.95
C GLY A 467 -24.90 14.72 -18.28
N ARG A 468 -24.89 16.02 -18.52
CA ARG A 468 -24.10 17.09 -17.90
C ARG A 468 -22.61 16.83 -17.73
N TYR A 469 -21.86 17.25 -18.71
CA TYR A 469 -20.40 17.37 -18.68
C TYR A 469 -19.95 18.27 -17.52
N ARG A 470 -19.05 17.80 -16.65
CA ARG A 470 -18.51 18.59 -15.55
C ARG A 470 -17.05 18.95 -15.82
N LEU A 471 -16.78 20.26 -15.83
CA LEU A 471 -15.43 20.81 -15.85
C LEU A 471 -15.00 21.11 -14.40
N LEU A 472 -13.93 20.48 -13.94
CA LEU A 472 -13.39 20.68 -12.61
C LEU A 472 -12.19 21.60 -12.67
N ILE A 473 -12.18 22.64 -11.86
CA ILE A 473 -11.06 23.57 -11.72
C ILE A 473 -10.55 23.51 -10.28
N PRO A 474 -9.51 22.69 -10.00
CA PRO A 474 -8.93 22.63 -8.67
C PRO A 474 -8.12 23.90 -8.39
N ILE A 475 -8.35 24.52 -7.25
CA ILE A 475 -7.66 25.75 -6.83
C ILE A 475 -6.57 25.39 -5.83
N HIS A 476 -5.33 25.70 -6.18
CA HIS A 476 -4.16 25.49 -5.34
C HIS A 476 -3.40 26.78 -5.00
N GLN A 477 -3.74 27.91 -5.64
CA GLN A 477 -3.15 29.22 -5.40
C GLN A 477 -4.22 30.31 -5.14
N GLN A 478 -3.81 31.43 -4.54
CA GLN A 478 -4.73 32.49 -4.15
C GLN A 478 -5.08 33.48 -5.28
N TYR A 479 -4.32 33.57 -6.39
CA TYR A 479 -4.48 34.59 -7.43
C TYR A 479 -4.31 34.04 -8.85
N GLY A 480 -4.90 34.73 -9.82
CA GLY A 480 -4.61 34.53 -11.24
C GLY A 480 -5.41 33.41 -11.94
N PHE A 481 -6.57 33.00 -11.41
CA PHE A 481 -7.43 31.98 -12.06
C PHE A 481 -8.38 32.54 -13.12
N GLU A 482 -8.40 33.87 -13.35
CA GLU A 482 -9.34 34.54 -14.24
C GLU A 482 -9.30 33.96 -15.66
N ASN A 483 -8.11 33.74 -16.22
CA ASN A 483 -7.96 33.19 -17.57
C ASN A 483 -8.29 31.68 -17.65
N VAL A 484 -8.04 30.91 -16.59
CA VAL A 484 -8.48 29.51 -16.50
C VAL A 484 -10.02 29.42 -16.51
N ILE A 485 -10.68 30.29 -15.73
CA ILE A 485 -12.14 30.38 -15.68
C ILE A 485 -12.68 30.85 -17.03
N ARG A 486 -12.00 31.81 -17.71
CA ARG A 486 -12.38 32.28 -19.03
C ARG A 486 -12.32 31.18 -20.08
N ILE A 487 -11.25 30.38 -20.11
CA ILE A 487 -11.13 29.21 -20.99
C ILE A 487 -12.22 28.18 -20.64
N GLY A 488 -12.39 27.85 -19.37
CA GLY A 488 -13.45 26.95 -18.92
C GLY A 488 -14.85 27.40 -19.32
N ALA A 489 -15.12 28.70 -19.21
CA ALA A 489 -16.40 29.30 -19.61
C ALA A 489 -16.66 29.18 -21.12
N ARG A 490 -15.63 29.36 -21.96
CA ARG A 490 -15.74 29.17 -23.41
C ARG A 490 -16.01 27.73 -23.78
N ILE A 491 -15.33 26.79 -23.13
CA ILE A 491 -15.62 25.34 -23.28
C ILE A 491 -17.05 25.04 -22.86
N ALA A 492 -17.54 25.63 -21.77
CA ALA A 492 -18.90 25.43 -21.28
C ALA A 492 -19.96 26.00 -22.22
N ASN A 493 -19.71 27.14 -22.86
CA ASN A 493 -20.65 27.79 -23.76
C ASN A 493 -20.80 27.12 -25.13
N THR A 494 -19.79 26.34 -25.57
CA THR A 494 -19.84 25.60 -26.84
C THR A 494 -20.56 24.24 -26.73
N GLN A 495 -20.76 23.75 -25.49
CA GLN A 495 -21.42 22.47 -25.23
C GLN A 495 -22.63 22.70 -24.31
N SER A 496 -23.82 22.35 -24.78
CA SER A 496 -25.12 22.71 -24.18
C SER A 496 -25.40 22.23 -22.74
N ASP A 497 -24.51 21.42 -22.15
CA ASP A 497 -24.74 20.81 -20.82
C ASP A 497 -23.48 20.74 -19.94
N VAL A 498 -22.61 21.77 -19.97
CA VAL A 498 -21.39 21.81 -19.14
C VAL A 498 -21.61 22.62 -17.87
N ASN A 499 -21.37 22.01 -16.71
CA ASN A 499 -21.28 22.69 -15.42
C ASN A 499 -19.84 22.83 -14.99
N MET A 500 -19.46 24.00 -14.50
CA MET A 500 -18.13 24.25 -13.92
C MET A 500 -18.15 24.10 -12.42
N CYS A 501 -17.14 23.42 -11.85
CA CYS A 501 -16.94 23.34 -10.42
C CYS A 501 -15.56 23.86 -10.05
N LEU A 502 -15.51 24.87 -9.20
CA LEU A 502 -14.29 25.28 -8.51
C LEU A 502 -14.09 24.38 -7.30
N LEU A 503 -13.05 23.54 -7.34
CA LEU A 503 -12.75 22.61 -6.25
C LEU A 503 -11.61 23.14 -5.41
N GLN A 504 -11.86 23.35 -4.13
CA GLN A 504 -10.83 23.57 -3.14
C GLN A 504 -10.58 22.30 -2.36
N VAL A 505 -9.33 21.86 -2.27
CA VAL A 505 -8.92 20.77 -1.40
C VAL A 505 -8.12 21.34 -0.24
N LEU A 506 -8.55 21.03 0.98
CA LEU A 506 -7.85 21.34 2.21
C LEU A 506 -6.96 20.13 2.54
N ASP A 507 -5.68 20.32 2.30
CA ASP A 507 -4.66 19.31 2.55
C ASP A 507 -4.35 19.24 4.05
N ARG A 508 -4.62 18.09 4.67
CA ARG A 508 -4.41 17.88 6.11
C ARG A 508 -2.93 17.72 6.46
N SER A 509 -2.10 17.37 5.49
CA SER A 509 -0.66 17.18 5.72
C SER A 509 0.10 18.49 5.92
N VAL A 510 -0.47 19.61 5.46
CA VAL A 510 0.20 20.93 5.44
C VAL A 510 -0.16 21.81 6.65
N VAL A 511 -1.29 21.60 7.32
CA VAL A 511 -1.79 22.48 8.41
C VAL A 511 -2.22 21.66 9.61
N GLU A 512 -1.36 21.55 10.61
CA GLU A 512 -1.66 20.88 11.89
C GLU A 512 -2.45 21.75 12.89
N ASP A 513 -2.36 23.09 12.79
CA ASP A 513 -3.00 24.03 13.73
C ASP A 513 -4.42 24.40 13.26
N GLU A 514 -5.42 24.00 14.05
CA GLU A 514 -6.84 24.18 13.78
C GLU A 514 -7.24 25.68 13.68
N SER A 515 -6.57 26.56 14.39
CA SER A 515 -6.82 28.01 14.36
C SER A 515 -6.28 28.68 13.07
N VAL A 516 -5.15 28.19 12.56
CA VAL A 516 -4.57 28.63 11.28
C VAL A 516 -5.43 28.08 10.14
N ARG A 517 -5.91 26.87 10.27
CA ARG A 517 -6.80 26.21 9.31
C ARG A 517 -8.10 26.98 9.10
N THR A 518 -8.78 27.36 10.17
CA THR A 518 -10.04 28.12 10.10
C THR A 518 -9.86 29.46 9.39
N ARG A 519 -8.78 30.18 9.66
CA ARG A 519 -8.47 31.46 8.97
C ARG A 519 -8.17 31.28 7.48
N ILE A 520 -7.49 30.19 7.13
CA ILE A 520 -7.21 29.84 5.72
C ILE A 520 -8.52 29.48 5.02
N GLU A 521 -9.41 28.73 5.67
CA GLU A 521 -10.74 28.36 5.17
C GLU A 521 -11.59 29.59 4.89
N GLU A 522 -11.71 30.53 5.84
CA GLU A 522 -12.48 31.77 5.68
C GLU A 522 -11.94 32.66 4.54
N SER A 523 -10.62 32.86 4.49
CA SER A 523 -9.99 33.66 3.44
C SER A 523 -10.20 33.06 2.04
N ARG A 524 -10.14 31.74 1.95
CA ARG A 524 -10.31 31.00 0.68
C ARG A 524 -11.77 30.94 0.24
N GLN A 525 -12.71 30.82 1.19
CA GLN A 525 -14.13 30.85 0.88
C GLN A 525 -14.58 32.18 0.29
N TYR A 526 -14.12 33.28 0.85
CA TYR A 526 -14.34 34.62 0.29
C TYR A 526 -13.87 34.74 -1.17
N MET A 527 -12.73 34.15 -1.49
CA MET A 527 -12.20 34.14 -2.86
C MET A 527 -13.03 33.26 -3.80
N LEU A 528 -13.47 32.08 -3.35
CA LEU A 528 -14.35 31.21 -4.12
C LEU A 528 -15.66 31.92 -4.49
N GLU A 529 -16.26 32.63 -3.54
CA GLU A 529 -17.49 33.38 -3.76
C GLU A 529 -17.29 34.50 -4.81
N LYS A 530 -16.12 35.18 -4.78
CA LYS A 530 -15.76 36.19 -5.77
C LYS A 530 -15.66 35.61 -7.19
N PHE A 531 -15.04 34.45 -7.35
CA PHE A 531 -14.91 33.79 -8.64
C PHE A 531 -16.26 33.24 -9.15
N VAL A 532 -17.08 32.69 -8.27
CA VAL A 532 -18.45 32.24 -8.65
C VAL A 532 -19.27 33.44 -9.12
N LYS A 533 -19.20 34.57 -8.39
CA LYS A 533 -19.88 35.80 -8.80
C LYS A 533 -19.40 36.30 -10.16
N TYR A 534 -18.09 36.29 -10.43
CA TYR A 534 -17.51 36.64 -11.71
C TYR A 534 -18.02 35.78 -12.88
N ALA A 535 -18.22 34.48 -12.66
CA ALA A 535 -18.76 33.55 -13.66
C ALA A 535 -20.25 33.75 -13.87
N VAL A 536 -21.02 33.92 -12.79
CA VAL A 536 -22.49 34.16 -12.85
C VAL A 536 -22.81 35.44 -13.61
N GLU A 537 -22.04 36.52 -13.41
CA GLU A 537 -22.17 37.77 -14.18
C GLU A 537 -21.96 37.59 -15.68
N ARG A 538 -21.33 36.47 -16.11
CA ARG A 538 -21.08 36.11 -17.50
C ARG A 538 -21.95 34.94 -18.00
N ASN A 539 -23.01 34.62 -17.28
CA ASN A 539 -23.94 33.53 -17.59
C ASN A 539 -23.30 32.13 -17.66
N VAL A 540 -22.22 31.90 -16.92
CA VAL A 540 -21.57 30.60 -16.85
C VAL A 540 -22.08 29.85 -15.62
N PRO A 541 -22.67 28.64 -15.80
CA PRO A 541 -23.14 27.84 -14.66
C PRO A 541 -21.94 27.29 -13.87
N MET A 542 -21.58 27.97 -12.77
CA MET A 542 -20.46 27.61 -11.93
C MET A 542 -20.87 27.57 -10.45
N TYR A 543 -20.34 26.60 -9.74
CA TYR A 543 -20.44 26.50 -8.29
C TYR A 543 -19.07 26.15 -7.67
N SER A 544 -18.93 26.39 -6.38
CA SER A 544 -17.73 26.03 -5.62
C SER A 544 -18.00 24.86 -4.69
N LYS A 545 -16.98 24.04 -4.47
CA LYS A 545 -16.98 22.93 -3.50
C LYS A 545 -15.66 22.92 -2.74
N THR A 546 -15.74 22.83 -1.42
CA THR A 546 -14.57 22.64 -0.55
C THR A 546 -14.61 21.23 0.03
N ILE A 547 -13.51 20.51 -0.05
CA ILE A 547 -13.33 19.17 0.51
C ILE A 547 -12.05 19.14 1.35
N SER A 548 -11.97 18.24 2.31
CA SER A 548 -10.77 18.00 3.11
C SER A 548 -10.33 16.55 2.93
N ASP A 549 -9.07 16.35 2.56
CA ASP A 549 -8.48 15.01 2.37
C ASP A 549 -7.03 14.97 2.88
N GLU A 550 -6.41 13.80 2.86
CA GLU A 550 -5.03 13.62 3.34
C GLU A 550 -4.05 14.44 2.49
N THR A 551 -4.17 14.37 1.18
CA THR A 551 -3.41 15.17 0.23
C THR A 551 -4.31 15.87 -0.78
N ALA A 552 -3.81 16.92 -1.42
CA ALA A 552 -4.53 17.61 -2.49
C ALA A 552 -4.84 16.66 -3.66
N ALA A 553 -3.93 15.77 -4.01
CA ALA A 553 -4.11 14.78 -5.08
C ALA A 553 -5.22 13.78 -4.75
N ASP A 554 -5.21 13.21 -3.54
CA ASP A 554 -6.23 12.24 -3.11
C ASP A 554 -7.63 12.87 -3.10
N GLY A 555 -7.75 14.11 -2.61
CA GLY A 555 -9.02 14.83 -2.63
C GLY A 555 -9.57 15.03 -4.04
N ILE A 556 -8.73 15.45 -5.00
CA ILE A 556 -9.15 15.59 -6.40
C ILE A 556 -9.53 14.23 -6.99
N ILE A 557 -8.73 13.19 -6.78
CA ILE A 557 -9.00 11.83 -7.29
C ILE A 557 -10.32 11.30 -6.74
N ASN A 558 -10.55 11.45 -5.45
CA ASN A 558 -11.77 10.99 -4.77
C ASN A 558 -13.00 11.74 -5.26
N GLU A 559 -12.89 13.07 -5.48
CA GLU A 559 -13.98 13.86 -6.04
C GLU A 559 -14.33 13.44 -7.47
N VAL A 560 -13.31 13.22 -8.33
CA VAL A 560 -13.53 12.78 -9.72
C VAL A 560 -14.09 11.36 -9.77
N LYS A 561 -13.69 10.48 -8.86
CA LYS A 561 -14.25 9.11 -8.75
C LYS A 561 -15.69 9.12 -8.22
N ALA A 562 -16.02 10.05 -7.33
CA ALA A 562 -17.37 10.19 -6.79
C ALA A 562 -18.36 10.74 -7.83
N ASP A 563 -17.89 11.60 -8.74
CA ASP A 563 -18.67 12.16 -9.84
C ASP A 563 -18.13 11.74 -11.21
N ASN A 564 -18.68 10.67 -11.74
CA ASN A 564 -18.30 10.11 -13.05
C ASN A 564 -18.52 11.06 -14.24
N ASN A 565 -19.11 12.24 -14.04
CA ASN A 565 -19.37 13.23 -15.09
C ASN A 565 -18.20 14.21 -15.30
N VAL A 566 -17.19 14.19 -14.45
CA VAL A 566 -15.98 15.01 -14.64
C VAL A 566 -15.19 14.46 -15.83
N ARG A 567 -15.14 15.25 -16.92
CA ARG A 567 -14.41 14.87 -18.15
C ARG A 567 -13.09 15.62 -18.34
N LEU A 568 -12.98 16.80 -17.76
CA LEU A 568 -11.76 17.62 -17.85
C LEU A 568 -11.46 18.27 -16.50
N MET A 569 -10.24 18.14 -16.04
CA MET A 569 -9.66 18.94 -14.96
C MET A 569 -8.80 20.02 -15.59
N LEU A 570 -9.04 21.28 -15.23
CA LEU A 570 -8.29 22.41 -15.77
C LEU A 570 -7.51 23.11 -14.63
N PHE A 571 -6.20 23.19 -14.79
CA PHE A 571 -5.28 23.76 -13.81
C PHE A 571 -4.60 25.01 -14.35
N LYS A 572 -4.12 25.88 -13.45
CA LYS A 572 -3.15 26.92 -13.76
C LYS A 572 -1.74 26.44 -13.39
N TRP A 573 -0.78 26.64 -14.28
CA TRP A 573 0.63 26.41 -13.95
C TRP A 573 1.11 27.45 -12.93
N PRO A 574 1.75 27.03 -11.82
CA PRO A 574 2.23 27.95 -10.79
C PRO A 574 3.40 28.81 -11.28
N GLU A 575 3.39 30.09 -10.89
CA GLU A 575 4.45 31.04 -11.26
C GLU A 575 5.70 30.89 -10.36
N ARG A 576 5.51 30.54 -9.08
CA ARG A 576 6.60 30.42 -8.09
C ARG A 576 7.22 29.03 -8.14
N ALA A 577 8.57 28.98 -8.14
CA ALA A 577 9.32 27.71 -8.23
C ALA A 577 8.97 26.71 -7.10
N GLU A 578 8.78 27.19 -5.86
CA GLU A 578 8.38 26.34 -4.72
C GLU A 578 7.01 25.68 -4.94
N ALA A 579 6.06 26.44 -5.48
CA ALA A 579 4.73 25.91 -5.79
C ALA A 579 4.73 24.96 -7.01
N GLN A 580 5.68 25.11 -7.93
CA GLN A 580 5.83 24.21 -9.09
C GLN A 580 6.22 22.79 -8.66
N ALA A 581 7.11 22.63 -7.69
CA ALA A 581 7.52 21.31 -7.20
C ALA A 581 6.32 20.55 -6.62
N HIS A 582 5.58 21.15 -5.70
CA HIS A 582 4.37 20.54 -5.10
C HIS A 582 3.28 20.30 -6.15
N PHE A 583 3.06 21.23 -7.08
CA PHE A 583 2.10 21.04 -8.16
C PHE A 583 2.48 19.87 -9.07
N THR A 584 3.76 19.68 -9.36
CA THR A 584 4.26 18.56 -10.16
C THR A 584 3.96 17.22 -9.47
N GLU A 585 4.15 17.11 -8.16
CA GLU A 585 3.78 15.90 -7.39
C GLU A 585 2.28 15.60 -7.48
N VAL A 586 1.43 16.60 -7.31
CA VAL A 586 -0.03 16.47 -7.45
C VAL A 586 -0.39 16.03 -8.87
N LEU A 587 0.21 16.66 -9.87
CA LEU A 587 -0.03 16.36 -11.27
C LEU A 587 0.40 14.93 -11.65
N GLU A 588 1.55 14.47 -11.17
CA GLU A 588 2.02 13.09 -11.37
C GLU A 588 1.05 12.07 -10.76
N ALA A 589 0.57 12.31 -9.54
CA ALA A 589 -0.43 11.46 -8.90
C ALA A 589 -1.74 11.38 -9.72
N LEU A 590 -2.21 12.52 -10.24
CA LEU A 590 -3.40 12.59 -11.09
C LEU A 590 -3.20 11.87 -12.43
N ILE A 591 -2.03 12.02 -13.04
CA ILE A 591 -1.68 11.32 -14.29
C ILE A 591 -1.67 9.80 -14.07
N HIS A 592 -1.06 9.33 -12.98
CA HIS A 592 -1.01 7.91 -12.65
C HIS A 592 -2.38 7.32 -12.31
N SER A 593 -3.25 8.12 -11.70
CA SER A 593 -4.62 7.68 -11.36
C SER A 593 -5.51 7.52 -12.61
N GLY A 594 -5.21 8.24 -13.70
CA GLY A 594 -5.94 8.17 -14.97
C GLY A 594 -7.46 8.38 -14.80
N VAL A 595 -7.92 9.36 -14.02
CA VAL A 595 -9.34 9.49 -13.68
C VAL A 595 -10.12 10.37 -14.63
N ALA A 596 -9.50 11.39 -15.27
CA ALA A 596 -10.12 12.28 -16.25
C ALA A 596 -9.06 12.94 -17.15
N ASN A 597 -9.50 13.65 -18.21
CA ASN A 597 -8.59 14.48 -19.00
C ASN A 597 -8.00 15.60 -18.14
N ILE A 598 -6.76 15.98 -18.41
CA ILE A 598 -6.06 17.05 -17.70
C ILE A 598 -5.70 18.15 -18.69
N GLY A 599 -6.02 19.39 -18.36
CA GLY A 599 -5.54 20.60 -19.02
C GLY A 599 -4.75 21.46 -18.05
N VAL A 600 -3.57 21.96 -18.46
CA VAL A 600 -2.78 22.88 -17.66
C VAL A 600 -2.49 24.14 -18.48
N LEU A 601 -2.99 25.26 -18.00
CA LEU A 601 -2.77 26.57 -18.61
C LEU A 601 -1.50 27.22 -18.05
N ILE A 602 -0.55 27.48 -18.93
CA ILE A 602 0.58 28.35 -18.69
C ILE A 602 0.17 29.75 -19.19
N ASP A 603 -0.32 30.55 -18.24
CA ASP A 603 -0.93 31.84 -18.53
C ASP A 603 0.14 32.94 -18.65
N ARG A 604 0.14 33.67 -19.77
CA ARG A 604 1.02 34.79 -20.06
C ARG A 604 0.25 36.06 -20.44
N GLY A 605 -1.05 36.06 -20.11
CA GLY A 605 -1.97 37.14 -20.45
C GLY A 605 -2.76 36.83 -21.74
N ILE A 606 -3.97 36.31 -21.56
CA ILE A 606 -4.87 36.00 -22.66
C ILE A 606 -5.93 37.09 -22.71
N ASP A 607 -5.84 37.96 -23.71
CA ASP A 607 -6.89 38.96 -23.93
C ASP A 607 -7.96 38.51 -24.91
N LYS A 608 -7.55 37.81 -25.97
CA LYS A 608 -8.42 37.25 -27.03
C LYS A 608 -8.11 35.79 -27.26
N LEU A 609 -8.95 35.09 -28.03
CA LEU A 609 -8.73 33.74 -28.52
C LEU A 609 -9.15 33.66 -30.01
N GLU A 610 -8.59 34.55 -30.81
CA GLU A 610 -8.90 34.63 -32.25
C GLU A 610 -8.00 33.71 -33.09
N ASN A 611 -6.71 33.55 -32.66
CA ASN A 611 -5.72 32.75 -33.39
C ASN A 611 -5.13 31.67 -32.48
N ILE A 612 -5.35 30.41 -32.83
CA ILE A 612 -4.93 29.25 -32.01
C ILE A 612 -3.95 28.39 -32.82
N LEU A 613 -2.76 28.14 -32.28
CA LEU A 613 -1.77 27.25 -32.87
C LEU A 613 -1.84 25.86 -32.21
N VAL A 614 -1.91 24.80 -33.03
CA VAL A 614 -1.99 23.41 -32.57
C VAL A 614 -0.92 22.54 -33.23
N PRO A 615 0.21 22.26 -32.58
CA PRO A 615 1.19 21.32 -33.07
C PRO A 615 0.69 19.87 -33.04
N VAL A 616 0.74 19.17 -34.17
CA VAL A 616 0.26 17.80 -34.33
C VAL A 616 1.42 16.83 -34.57
N GLY A 617 1.85 16.13 -33.52
CA GLY A 617 2.93 15.14 -33.57
C GLY A 617 2.46 13.69 -33.85
N GLY A 618 1.15 13.44 -33.93
CA GLY A 618 0.57 12.09 -34.11
C GLY A 618 0.47 11.26 -32.83
N GLY A 619 0.83 11.81 -31.68
CA GLY A 619 0.68 11.15 -30.38
C GLY A 619 -0.79 11.07 -29.91
N TYR A 620 -1.07 10.20 -28.94
CA TYR A 620 -2.43 9.97 -28.42
C TYR A 620 -3.12 11.24 -27.92
N HIS A 621 -2.36 12.12 -27.27
CA HIS A 621 -2.90 13.32 -26.62
C HIS A 621 -3.18 14.48 -27.60
N CYS A 622 -2.68 14.44 -28.83
CA CYS A 622 -2.96 15.49 -29.83
C CYS A 622 -4.44 15.50 -30.28
N LYS A 623 -5.13 14.37 -30.13
CA LYS A 623 -6.56 14.26 -30.42
C LYS A 623 -7.41 15.20 -29.59
N LEU A 624 -7.15 15.22 -28.27
CA LEU A 624 -7.83 16.14 -27.36
C LEU A 624 -7.47 17.60 -27.66
N ALA A 625 -6.24 17.87 -28.07
CA ALA A 625 -5.80 19.22 -28.43
C ALA A 625 -6.58 19.77 -29.65
N ILE A 626 -6.77 18.97 -30.69
CA ILE A 626 -7.56 19.35 -31.87
C ILE A 626 -9.02 19.62 -31.51
N GLN A 627 -9.65 18.73 -30.75
CA GLN A 627 -11.05 18.89 -30.31
C GLN A 627 -11.24 20.13 -29.44
N MET A 628 -10.27 20.42 -28.58
CA MET A 628 -10.30 21.58 -27.69
C MET A 628 -10.12 22.88 -28.49
N ALA A 629 -9.22 22.90 -29.46
CA ALA A 629 -9.00 24.06 -30.34
C ALA A 629 -10.26 24.38 -31.15
N ASP A 630 -10.92 23.36 -31.74
CA ASP A 630 -12.19 23.54 -32.45
C ASP A 630 -13.30 24.10 -31.55
N SER A 631 -13.38 23.61 -30.29
CA SER A 631 -14.34 24.11 -29.31
C SER A 631 -14.07 25.56 -28.93
N LEU A 632 -12.82 25.93 -28.68
CA LEU A 632 -12.45 27.29 -28.28
C LEU A 632 -12.59 28.29 -29.44
N SER A 633 -12.20 27.92 -30.65
CA SER A 633 -12.33 28.79 -31.81
C SER A 633 -13.77 29.11 -32.15
N LYS A 634 -14.70 28.17 -32.01
CA LYS A 634 -16.14 28.38 -32.23
C LYS A 634 -16.74 29.37 -31.22
N ALA A 635 -16.20 29.49 -30.03
CA ALA A 635 -16.71 30.42 -29.02
C ALA A 635 -16.47 31.89 -29.41
N ASP A 636 -15.34 32.19 -30.05
CA ASP A 636 -14.90 33.55 -30.38
C ASP A 636 -14.82 33.83 -31.88
N ASN A 637 -15.33 32.93 -32.77
CA ASN A 637 -15.19 32.99 -34.22
C ASN A 637 -13.73 33.06 -34.70
N GLY A 638 -12.82 32.42 -33.94
CA GLY A 638 -11.39 32.45 -34.20
C GLY A 638 -10.96 31.41 -35.26
N SER A 639 -9.69 31.52 -35.68
CA SER A 639 -9.01 30.57 -36.55
C SER A 639 -8.14 29.58 -35.80
N VAL A 640 -7.91 28.41 -36.37
CA VAL A 640 -7.04 27.38 -35.83
C VAL A 640 -6.04 26.95 -36.89
N ASP A 641 -4.76 27.02 -36.59
CA ASP A 641 -3.71 26.51 -37.43
C ASP A 641 -3.16 25.19 -36.86
N LEU A 642 -3.49 24.08 -37.53
CA LEU A 642 -2.91 22.78 -37.24
C LEU A 642 -1.57 22.67 -37.95
N VAL A 643 -0.49 22.57 -37.17
CA VAL A 643 0.85 22.55 -37.76
C VAL A 643 1.55 21.22 -37.48
N ARG A 644 2.25 20.71 -38.49
CA ARG A 644 3.15 19.57 -38.36
C ARG A 644 4.56 19.99 -38.73
N VAL A 645 5.51 19.71 -37.85
CA VAL A 645 6.91 20.01 -38.12
C VAL A 645 7.58 18.80 -38.75
N VAL A 646 8.30 19.05 -39.84
CA VAL A 646 9.10 18.08 -40.58
C VAL A 646 10.53 18.57 -40.76
N ASP A 647 11.45 17.66 -41.08
CA ASP A 647 12.86 17.98 -41.28
C ASP A 647 13.05 18.92 -42.50
N GLU A 648 14.03 19.81 -42.42
CA GLU A 648 14.32 20.80 -43.48
C GLU A 648 14.65 20.14 -44.83
N GLY A 649 15.27 18.95 -44.83
CA GLY A 649 15.69 18.20 -45.99
C GLY A 649 14.65 17.22 -46.54
N MET A 650 13.38 17.28 -46.17
CA MET A 650 12.36 16.33 -46.56
C MET A 650 11.95 16.50 -48.05
N ASP A 651 11.90 15.37 -48.78
CA ASP A 651 11.49 15.31 -50.16
C ASP A 651 10.02 15.66 -50.33
N GLU A 652 9.63 16.14 -51.55
CA GLU A 652 8.29 16.64 -51.87
C GLU A 652 7.21 15.55 -51.77
N GLU A 653 7.52 14.30 -52.15
CA GLU A 653 6.62 13.14 -52.02
C GLU A 653 6.30 12.83 -50.56
N LEU A 654 7.30 12.89 -49.66
CA LEU A 654 7.10 12.74 -48.22
C LEU A 654 6.32 13.93 -47.60
N TYR A 655 6.46 15.11 -48.18
CA TYR A 655 5.70 16.29 -47.75
C TYR A 655 4.20 16.11 -47.98
N GLU A 656 3.80 15.60 -49.15
CA GLU A 656 2.40 15.29 -49.47
C GLU A 656 1.83 14.21 -48.54
N ASP A 657 2.63 13.19 -48.20
CA ASP A 657 2.23 12.17 -47.23
C ASP A 657 1.99 12.77 -45.81
N GLN A 658 2.82 13.72 -45.37
CA GLN A 658 2.63 14.39 -44.10
C GLN A 658 1.41 15.32 -44.09
N MET A 659 1.10 15.97 -45.21
CA MET A 659 -0.11 16.78 -45.37
C MET A 659 -1.35 15.86 -45.33
N SER A 660 -1.31 14.73 -46.03
CA SER A 660 -2.38 13.72 -46.03
C SER A 660 -2.61 13.16 -44.61
N PHE A 661 -1.55 12.88 -43.89
CA PHE A 661 -1.61 12.46 -42.48
C PHE A 661 -2.29 13.53 -41.61
N LEU A 662 -1.93 14.81 -41.76
CA LEU A 662 -2.51 15.90 -41.00
C LEU A 662 -4.00 16.05 -41.27
N GLN A 663 -4.41 15.90 -42.53
CA GLN A 663 -5.82 15.87 -42.97
C GLN A 663 -6.58 14.69 -42.37
N GLU A 664 -6.00 13.49 -42.41
CA GLU A 664 -6.62 12.27 -41.87
C GLU A 664 -6.85 12.40 -40.36
N VAL A 665 -5.84 12.91 -39.59
CA VAL A 665 -5.96 13.16 -38.17
C VAL A 665 -7.06 14.18 -37.87
N ALA A 666 -7.15 15.28 -38.62
CA ALA A 666 -8.17 16.30 -38.42
C ALA A 666 -9.60 15.74 -38.73
N ILE A 667 -9.78 15.05 -39.84
CA ILE A 667 -11.06 14.41 -40.21
C ILE A 667 -11.49 13.36 -39.20
N THR A 668 -10.56 12.54 -38.78
CA THR A 668 -10.85 11.47 -37.75
C THR A 668 -11.34 12.05 -36.43
N GLN A 669 -10.89 13.24 -36.05
CA GLN A 669 -11.26 13.85 -34.78
C GLN A 669 -12.50 14.74 -34.84
N LEU A 670 -12.77 15.36 -35.99
CA LEU A 670 -13.82 16.36 -36.16
C LEU A 670 -14.93 15.94 -37.12
N ASN A 671 -14.84 14.75 -37.74
CA ASN A 671 -15.68 14.24 -38.81
C ASN A 671 -15.61 15.05 -40.12
N ASN A 672 -15.16 16.28 -40.04
CA ASN A 672 -14.94 17.19 -41.17
C ASN A 672 -13.93 18.27 -40.77
N ILE A 673 -13.22 18.89 -41.70
CA ILE A 673 -12.33 20.02 -41.42
C ILE A 673 -13.16 21.30 -41.43
N PRO A 674 -13.26 22.02 -40.27
CA PRO A 674 -14.00 23.28 -40.22
C PRO A 674 -13.37 24.36 -41.12
N GLY A 675 -14.17 25.25 -41.66
CA GLY A 675 -13.70 26.30 -42.59
C GLY A 675 -12.78 27.35 -41.94
N ASN A 676 -12.72 27.40 -40.64
CA ASN A 676 -11.81 28.25 -39.85
C ASN A 676 -10.53 27.52 -39.41
N MET A 677 -10.26 26.32 -39.94
CA MET A 677 -9.08 25.51 -39.58
C MET A 677 -8.15 25.39 -40.78
N ASN A 678 -6.93 25.87 -40.65
CA ASN A 678 -5.87 25.78 -41.63
C ASN A 678 -4.92 24.63 -41.29
N LEU A 679 -4.42 23.97 -42.34
CA LEU A 679 -3.43 22.90 -42.19
C LEU A 679 -2.10 23.38 -42.79
N GLN A 680 -1.03 23.28 -42.03
CA GLN A 680 0.29 23.79 -42.43
C GLN A 680 1.40 22.82 -42.01
N ILE A 681 2.40 22.68 -42.87
CA ILE A 681 3.63 21.96 -42.54
C ILE A 681 4.75 22.97 -42.38
N LEU A 682 5.37 22.92 -41.19
CA LEU A 682 6.56 23.72 -40.83
C LEU A 682 7.80 22.89 -41.12
N ARG A 683 8.83 23.51 -41.73
CA ARG A 683 10.16 22.91 -41.91
C ARG A 683 11.11 23.38 -40.81
N GLY A 684 11.79 22.45 -40.15
CA GLY A 684 12.77 22.80 -39.11
C GLY A 684 13.47 21.58 -38.52
N ALA A 685 14.74 21.74 -38.21
CA ALA A 685 15.56 20.67 -37.65
C ALA A 685 15.17 20.28 -36.20
N ASP A 686 14.60 21.19 -35.42
CA ASP A 686 14.05 20.93 -34.08
C ASP A 686 12.60 21.36 -33.99
N PRO A 687 11.67 20.44 -33.72
CA PRO A 687 10.24 20.76 -33.67
C PRO A 687 9.89 21.88 -32.67
N ALA A 688 10.56 21.95 -31.54
CA ALA A 688 10.28 23.00 -30.56
C ALA A 688 10.65 24.39 -31.08
N SER A 689 11.80 24.51 -31.73
CA SER A 689 12.29 25.76 -32.31
C SER A 689 11.42 26.24 -33.47
N ALA A 690 10.91 25.30 -34.30
CA ALA A 690 9.99 25.64 -35.39
C ALA A 690 8.65 26.16 -34.87
N ILE A 691 8.08 25.51 -33.84
CA ILE A 691 6.82 25.94 -33.19
C ILE A 691 7.00 27.32 -32.53
N VAL A 692 8.12 27.54 -31.84
CA VAL A 692 8.42 28.81 -31.17
C VAL A 692 8.57 29.93 -32.21
N LYS A 693 9.27 29.68 -33.31
CA LYS A 693 9.43 30.63 -34.39
C LYS A 693 8.10 31.00 -35.03
N GLU A 694 7.27 30.01 -35.35
CA GLU A 694 5.93 30.22 -35.88
C GLU A 694 5.07 31.07 -34.93
N ALA A 695 5.15 30.78 -33.63
CA ALA A 695 4.41 31.52 -32.60
C ALA A 695 4.94 32.97 -32.40
N GLN A 696 6.18 33.27 -32.81
CA GLN A 696 6.75 34.60 -32.78
C GLN A 696 6.50 35.38 -34.07
N ASP A 697 6.50 34.69 -35.21
CA ASP A 697 6.32 35.31 -36.53
C ASP A 697 4.84 35.68 -36.79
N PHE A 698 3.92 34.97 -36.17
CA PHE A 698 2.46 35.18 -36.25
C PHE A 698 1.87 35.40 -34.84
N ASP A 699 0.91 36.32 -34.74
CA ASP A 699 0.34 36.78 -33.46
C ASP A 699 -0.72 35.79 -32.94
N TYR A 700 -0.25 34.64 -32.42
CA TYR A 700 -1.13 33.65 -31.82
C TYR A 700 -1.45 33.98 -30.36
N ASP A 701 -2.72 33.86 -30.00
CA ASP A 701 -3.23 34.10 -28.64
C ASP A 701 -2.98 32.91 -27.70
N LEU A 702 -3.03 31.69 -28.28
CA LEU A 702 -2.91 30.46 -27.53
C LEU A 702 -2.26 29.33 -28.35
N ILE A 703 -1.32 28.66 -27.74
CA ILE A 703 -0.79 27.37 -28.26
C ILE A 703 -1.46 26.25 -27.51
N ILE A 704 -2.11 25.29 -28.21
CA ILE A 704 -2.67 24.09 -27.58
C ILE A 704 -1.84 22.89 -27.97
N ILE A 705 -1.18 22.27 -27.00
CA ILE A 705 -0.24 21.19 -27.26
C ILE A 705 -0.60 19.92 -26.45
N GLY A 706 -0.56 18.75 -27.11
CA GLY A 706 -0.69 17.46 -26.44
C GLY A 706 0.56 17.10 -25.65
N SER A 707 0.40 16.58 -24.45
CA SER A 707 1.49 16.09 -23.61
C SER A 707 2.21 14.90 -24.26
N TYR A 708 3.46 14.64 -23.84
CA TYR A 708 4.22 13.47 -24.27
C TYR A 708 3.67 12.16 -23.69
N ASP A 709 3.77 11.05 -24.46
CA ASP A 709 3.24 9.72 -24.12
C ASP A 709 4.18 8.89 -23.22
N GLY A 710 5.41 9.34 -22.98
CA GLY A 710 6.44 8.62 -22.20
C GLY A 710 6.37 8.84 -20.69
N GLU A 711 7.39 8.32 -19.98
CA GLU A 711 7.55 8.58 -18.56
C GLU A 711 7.82 10.07 -18.31
N THR A 712 7.11 10.62 -17.34
CA THR A 712 7.27 12.00 -16.91
C THR A 712 8.48 12.11 -15.98
N HIS A 713 9.33 13.10 -16.21
CA HIS A 713 10.44 13.40 -15.31
C HIS A 713 10.12 14.67 -14.51
N ALA A 714 10.60 14.76 -13.28
CA ALA A 714 10.38 15.91 -12.40
C ALA A 714 10.73 17.27 -13.05
N ASN A 715 11.68 17.29 -13.99
CA ASN A 715 12.10 18.49 -14.72
C ASN A 715 11.32 18.75 -16.03
N ALA A 716 10.51 17.78 -16.49
CA ALA A 716 9.73 17.87 -17.72
C ALA A 716 8.41 17.07 -17.60
N PRO A 717 7.46 17.53 -16.78
CA PRO A 717 6.23 16.77 -16.47
C PRO A 717 5.32 16.54 -17.69
N PHE A 718 5.51 17.31 -18.77
CA PHE A 718 4.77 17.18 -20.03
C PHE A 718 5.61 16.70 -21.21
N GLY A 719 6.90 16.43 -20.97
CA GLY A 719 7.89 16.08 -22.01
C GLY A 719 8.75 17.25 -22.47
N GLU A 720 9.91 16.91 -23.05
CA GLU A 720 10.93 17.89 -23.44
C GLU A 720 10.44 18.92 -24.47
N LEU A 721 9.60 18.50 -25.42
CA LEU A 721 9.06 19.39 -26.43
C LEU A 721 8.25 20.54 -25.80
N VAL A 722 7.33 20.18 -24.89
CA VAL A 722 6.49 21.17 -24.19
C VAL A 722 7.35 22.13 -23.36
N GLU A 723 8.39 21.61 -22.69
CA GLU A 723 9.29 22.43 -21.88
C GLU A 723 10.13 23.40 -22.72
N LYS A 724 10.61 22.96 -23.88
CA LYS A 724 11.34 23.84 -24.82
C LYS A 724 10.43 24.95 -25.36
N VAL A 725 9.21 24.58 -25.80
CA VAL A 725 8.21 25.56 -26.29
C VAL A 725 7.84 26.54 -25.16
N ARG A 726 7.61 26.04 -23.93
CA ARG A 726 7.30 26.89 -22.77
C ARG A 726 8.37 27.93 -22.48
N LYS A 727 9.64 27.57 -22.62
CA LYS A 727 10.78 28.49 -22.37
C LYS A 727 11.00 29.45 -23.52
N GLY A 728 10.63 29.09 -24.74
CA GLY A 728 10.95 29.83 -25.95
C GLY A 728 9.91 30.86 -26.40
N THR A 729 8.64 30.74 -25.98
CA THR A 729 7.55 31.64 -26.44
C THR A 729 7.02 32.54 -25.31
N SER A 730 6.51 33.72 -25.67
CA SER A 730 5.70 34.58 -24.80
C SER A 730 4.18 34.32 -24.90
N THR A 731 3.75 33.48 -25.82
CA THR A 731 2.34 33.11 -26.00
C THR A 731 1.89 32.19 -24.89
N SER A 732 0.64 32.30 -24.47
CA SER A 732 0.02 31.37 -23.50
C SER A 732 -0.08 29.96 -24.07
N ILE A 733 0.11 28.95 -23.21
CA ILE A 733 0.10 27.54 -23.63
C ILE A 733 -0.91 26.76 -22.82
N LEU A 734 -1.79 26.02 -23.50
CA LEU A 734 -2.67 25.03 -22.91
C LEU A 734 -2.13 23.62 -23.19
N VAL A 735 -1.56 22.98 -22.19
CA VAL A 735 -1.10 21.60 -22.32
C VAL A 735 -2.23 20.65 -21.98
N LEU A 736 -2.51 19.70 -22.88
CA LEU A 736 -3.61 18.75 -22.73
C LEU A 736 -3.10 17.31 -22.66
N ARG A 737 -3.64 16.57 -21.70
CA ARG A 737 -3.42 15.14 -21.56
C ARG A 737 -4.76 14.41 -21.56
N GLN A 738 -4.97 13.58 -22.56
CA GLN A 738 -6.18 12.76 -22.68
C GLN A 738 -6.14 11.64 -21.64
N HIS A 739 -7.28 11.38 -21.02
CA HIS A 739 -7.48 10.25 -20.11
C HIS A 739 -7.17 8.92 -20.80
N GLU A 740 -6.38 8.11 -20.14
CA GLU A 740 -6.07 6.75 -20.56
C GLU A 740 -5.96 5.87 -19.33
N SER A 741 -6.58 4.68 -19.36
CA SER A 741 -6.41 3.76 -18.25
C SER A 741 -4.96 3.30 -18.16
N PRO A 742 -4.43 3.09 -16.94
CA PRO A 742 -3.03 2.65 -16.74
C PRO A 742 -2.68 1.38 -17.53
N ALA A 743 -3.64 0.43 -17.66
CA ALA A 743 -3.48 -0.79 -18.45
C ALA A 743 -3.37 -0.51 -19.95
N ALA A 744 -4.23 0.38 -20.50
CA ALA A 744 -4.18 0.77 -21.90
C ALA A 744 -2.89 1.53 -22.24
N SER A 745 -2.45 2.41 -21.34
CA SER A 745 -1.19 3.14 -21.45
C SER A 745 0.02 2.20 -21.49
N TRP A 746 0.05 1.20 -20.61
CA TRP A 746 1.10 0.18 -20.58
C TRP A 746 1.11 -0.66 -21.86
N LEU A 747 -0.04 -1.19 -22.30
CA LEU A 747 -0.17 -1.97 -23.52
C LEU A 747 0.31 -1.16 -24.73
N ARG A 748 -0.15 0.07 -24.89
CA ARG A 748 0.24 0.94 -26.01
C ARG A 748 1.75 1.18 -26.05
N ARG A 749 2.41 1.37 -24.89
CA ARG A 749 3.86 1.56 -24.81
C ARG A 749 4.63 0.31 -25.24
N GLN A 750 4.16 -0.90 -24.87
CA GLN A 750 4.78 -2.15 -25.29
C GLN A 750 4.67 -2.38 -26.80
N PHE A 751 3.55 -2.02 -27.43
CA PHE A 751 3.35 -2.20 -28.88
C PHE A 751 3.96 -1.07 -29.73
N LYS A 752 4.24 0.12 -29.17
CA LYS A 752 4.96 1.21 -29.89
C LYS A 752 6.49 0.99 -29.96
N SER A 753 7.04 0.18 -29.10
CA SER A 753 8.49 -0.15 -29.07
C SER A 753 8.95 -0.99 -30.27
N ASN A 754 8.03 -1.46 -31.13
CA ASN A 754 8.33 -2.34 -32.27
C ASN A 754 8.00 -1.72 -33.65
N LYS A 755 7.91 -0.37 -33.76
CA LYS A 755 7.81 0.31 -35.06
C LYS A 755 8.82 1.44 -35.20
#